data_8b182f7f26257587027c0a3349f4bed0
#
_entry.id   8b182f7f26257587027c0a3349f4bed0
#
_cell.length_a   1.000
_cell.length_b   1.000
_cell.length_c   1.000
_cell.angle_alpha   90.00
_cell.angle_beta   90.00
_cell.angle_gamma   90.00
#
_symmetry.space_group_name_H-M   'P 1'
#
loop_
_entity.id
_entity.type
_entity.pdbx_description
1 polymer ?
#
loop_
_entity_poly.entity_id
_entity_poly.type
_entity_poly.pdbx_seq_one_letter_code
_entity_poly.pdbx_strand_id
1 'polypeptide(L)'
;MHGAKCSSCPLGELWKSKGEFAPVLTEHHPGDRIVIIGEAPGGHEVAEGRPFVGPSGRELQSALDACGVQRDECQINNVIACRPPQNKLDSFMTRLSRQNKLRRSKEEKEFPSPHSCCKPRVDDEIEGFTQVICLGATAATAIRGSYASIMSTRGACEVIEKPWGKVKVAYTIHPAFVLRSPKWRSVFQNDIARALRFFRGELTWVDPEIEFISSLPQLHRSLAKLRLAGELVAYDVETDAKNPLDANLRCVALANTKYSIVIPFLSIDGKTHSFDPQTEIDIRDMLCSFLEDNLSKLVGHNAGQYDRLVIENTLGVTPKLDADTLLMHLLADNEMPHNLGFVTSVYTDFVEAWKANHTALNAKDDQELWTYCAKDACVTARVAVPLARQIHSRDQWHLMDLEHHLQHVGVGMQRLGLRVDQDRVLFHESKFLHQLQENKNICAEIVSPDFNANSTLQLRKLLFGEWKLSPEKYNEKTGDPSTDDETLRAMLTHHNLDEERAQLVQSVRMIRRYTKLLGTYINPLKNTLVLSDGRIHPSYNRLPATGRYSSSEPNAQNIPEFLRDIFIPEEGHLFVGADMDQLELRLLAEEANAATLLNTINAKLDPHNENMEIVYGRSIWELEGAPTDRAKKGKGLFKRTRGITKNVFYAWQYAASIPTIHQQVVSVEDDDGTLIYAHLSHRDIRDVVS
;
A
#
# COMPACT_ATOMS: atom_id res chain seq x y z
N MET A 1 20.36 30.87 -17.94
CA MET A 1 20.48 29.70 -17.03
C MET A 1 21.95 29.51 -16.68
N HIS A 2 22.43 30.29 -15.74
CA HIS A 2 23.80 30.17 -15.22
C HIS A 2 23.99 28.74 -14.66
N GLY A 3 25.16 28.12 -14.86
CA GLY A 3 25.48 26.81 -14.33
C GLY A 3 24.89 25.58 -15.03
N ALA A 4 23.74 25.65 -15.67
CA ALA A 4 23.09 24.50 -16.30
C ALA A 4 23.80 24.03 -17.59
N LYS A 5 23.96 22.69 -17.74
CA LYS A 5 24.61 22.06 -18.92
C LYS A 5 23.61 21.78 -20.05
N CYS A 6 22.92 22.83 -20.54
CA CYS A 6 21.82 22.70 -21.49
C CYS A 6 22.24 22.14 -22.87
N SER A 7 23.50 22.35 -23.30
CA SER A 7 24.00 21.87 -24.60
C SER A 7 24.12 20.32 -24.65
N SER A 8 24.25 19.65 -23.54
CA SER A 8 24.33 18.18 -23.43
C SER A 8 23.06 17.53 -22.88
N CYS A 9 22.06 18.35 -22.52
CA CYS A 9 20.85 17.86 -21.87
C CYS A 9 19.81 17.38 -22.89
N PRO A 10 19.29 16.15 -22.81
CA PRO A 10 18.28 15.65 -23.75
C PRO A 10 16.98 16.50 -23.79
N LEU A 11 16.57 17.09 -22.67
CA LEU A 11 15.45 18.05 -22.65
C LEU A 11 15.82 19.40 -23.29
N GLY A 12 17.05 19.82 -23.11
CA GLY A 12 17.57 21.03 -23.76
C GLY A 12 17.63 20.94 -25.29
N GLU A 13 17.93 19.76 -25.84
CA GLU A 13 17.88 19.48 -27.28
C GLU A 13 16.43 19.52 -27.80
N LEU A 14 15.48 18.94 -27.08
CA LEU A 14 14.05 19.00 -27.44
C LEU A 14 13.53 20.43 -27.44
N TRP A 15 13.95 21.25 -26.49
CA TRP A 15 13.60 22.68 -26.46
C TRP A 15 14.13 23.42 -27.71
N LYS A 16 15.40 23.24 -28.05
CA LYS A 16 16.01 23.86 -29.21
C LYS A 16 15.33 23.46 -30.52
N SER A 17 14.88 22.21 -30.63
CA SER A 17 14.31 21.67 -31.87
C SER A 17 12.83 21.97 -32.08
N LYS A 18 12.04 22.12 -31.00
CA LYS A 18 10.56 22.21 -31.07
C LYS A 18 9.97 23.49 -30.49
N GLY A 19 10.73 24.30 -29.74
CA GLY A 19 10.26 25.54 -29.10
C GLY A 19 9.22 25.36 -27.98
N GLU A 20 8.67 24.15 -27.82
CA GLU A 20 7.56 23.87 -26.90
C GLU A 20 7.99 23.62 -25.43
N PHE A 21 9.30 23.51 -25.19
CA PHE A 21 9.86 23.11 -23.92
C PHE A 21 10.75 24.19 -23.29
N ALA A 22 10.42 25.47 -23.53
CA ALA A 22 11.18 26.59 -23.01
C ALA A 22 11.46 26.48 -21.53
N PRO A 23 12.67 26.81 -21.05
CA PRO A 23 12.98 26.77 -19.63
C PRO A 23 12.18 27.84 -18.87
N VAL A 24 11.63 27.46 -17.75
CA VAL A 24 11.03 28.37 -16.80
C VAL A 24 12.07 28.73 -15.75
N LEU A 25 12.37 30.02 -15.66
CA LEU A 25 13.38 30.54 -14.75
C LEU A 25 12.86 30.62 -13.32
N THR A 26 13.78 30.70 -12.39
CA THR A 26 13.48 30.89 -10.97
C THR A 26 12.82 32.26 -10.76
N GLU A 27 11.78 32.29 -9.94
CA GLU A 27 11.13 33.51 -9.49
C GLU A 27 11.84 34.03 -8.26
N HIS A 28 12.34 35.25 -8.33
CA HIS A 28 13.05 35.94 -7.25
C HIS A 28 12.35 37.24 -6.89
N HIS A 29 12.32 37.54 -5.58
CA HIS A 29 11.84 38.81 -5.07
C HIS A 29 12.86 39.44 -4.10
N PRO A 30 12.94 40.77 -4.02
CA PRO A 30 13.78 41.43 -3.00
C PRO A 30 13.36 41.00 -1.61
N GLY A 31 14.25 40.36 -0.86
CA GLY A 31 13.98 39.95 0.52
C GLY A 31 13.51 38.51 0.68
N ASP A 32 13.59 37.68 -0.38
CA ASP A 32 13.36 36.23 -0.30
C ASP A 32 14.10 35.60 0.89
N ARG A 33 13.39 34.83 1.70
CA ARG A 33 13.94 34.15 2.90
C ARG A 33 13.92 32.62 2.77
N ILE A 34 12.95 32.11 1.99
CA ILE A 34 12.65 30.69 1.86
C ILE A 34 12.78 30.30 0.41
N VAL A 35 13.48 29.21 0.13
CA VAL A 35 13.49 28.60 -1.22
C VAL A 35 12.46 27.48 -1.24
N ILE A 36 11.56 27.49 -2.23
CA ILE A 36 10.61 26.42 -2.51
C ILE A 36 11.00 25.77 -3.84
N ILE A 37 11.32 24.48 -3.80
CA ILE A 37 11.81 23.74 -4.96
C ILE A 37 10.85 22.63 -5.33
N GLY A 38 10.38 22.63 -6.60
CA GLY A 38 9.59 21.56 -7.19
C GLY A 38 10.39 20.67 -8.15
N GLU A 39 9.67 19.90 -8.96
CA GLU A 39 10.25 18.94 -9.89
C GLU A 39 10.60 19.56 -11.24
N ALA A 40 9.58 19.99 -11.99
CA ALA A 40 9.69 20.54 -13.35
C ALA A 40 8.44 21.35 -13.71
N PRO A 41 8.54 22.34 -14.61
CA PRO A 41 7.40 23.16 -15.02
C PRO A 41 6.39 22.37 -15.86
N GLY A 42 5.12 22.74 -15.73
CA GLY A 42 4.02 22.30 -16.57
C GLY A 42 3.75 23.21 -17.76
N GLY A 43 2.64 22.99 -18.45
CA GLY A 43 2.24 23.80 -19.62
C GLY A 43 1.91 25.24 -19.29
N HIS A 44 1.23 25.51 -18.18
CA HIS A 44 0.90 26.86 -17.73
C HIS A 44 2.15 27.66 -17.37
N GLU A 45 3.09 27.03 -16.69
CA GLU A 45 4.35 27.63 -16.29
C GLU A 45 5.21 28.03 -17.49
N VAL A 46 5.22 27.20 -18.55
CA VAL A 46 5.91 27.53 -19.80
C VAL A 46 5.23 28.69 -20.51
N ALA A 47 3.90 28.73 -20.53
CA ALA A 47 3.14 29.81 -21.17
C ALA A 47 3.33 31.17 -20.49
N GLU A 48 3.42 31.19 -19.17
CA GLU A 48 3.59 32.40 -18.36
C GLU A 48 5.06 32.75 -18.08
N GLY A 49 5.99 31.81 -18.31
CA GLY A 49 7.42 31.99 -17.99
C GLY A 49 7.73 32.01 -16.47
N ARG A 50 6.81 31.60 -15.60
CA ARG A 50 6.94 31.63 -14.14
C ARG A 50 6.63 30.25 -13.53
N PRO A 51 7.35 29.83 -12.45
CA PRO A 51 7.09 28.56 -11.78
C PRO A 51 5.80 28.59 -10.96
N PHE A 52 5.14 27.47 -10.84
CA PHE A 52 3.95 27.29 -9.99
C PHE A 52 2.83 28.33 -10.19
N VAL A 53 2.44 28.58 -11.42
CA VAL A 53 1.30 29.44 -11.80
C VAL A 53 0.05 28.64 -12.16
N GLY A 54 0.19 27.34 -12.48
CA GLY A 54 -0.91 26.45 -12.80
C GLY A 54 -1.67 25.92 -11.57
N PRO A 55 -2.50 24.87 -11.74
CA PRO A 55 -3.30 24.30 -10.64
C PRO A 55 -2.45 23.89 -9.42
N SER A 56 -1.27 23.29 -9.63
CA SER A 56 -0.33 22.93 -8.55
C SER A 56 0.18 24.17 -7.79
N GLY A 57 0.37 25.28 -8.51
CA GLY A 57 0.76 26.55 -7.89
C GLY A 57 -0.35 27.14 -7.00
N ARG A 58 -1.63 26.99 -7.38
CA ARG A 58 -2.75 27.41 -6.53
C ARG A 58 -2.84 26.60 -5.23
N GLU A 59 -2.59 25.28 -5.28
CA GLU A 59 -2.52 24.45 -4.06
C GLU A 59 -1.35 24.90 -3.15
N LEU A 60 -0.19 25.20 -3.72
CA LEU A 60 0.95 25.72 -2.98
C LEU A 60 0.61 27.08 -2.35
N GLN A 61 0.04 28.00 -3.12
CA GLN A 61 -0.35 29.33 -2.64
C GLN A 61 -1.35 29.23 -1.49
N SER A 62 -2.38 28.39 -1.62
CA SER A 62 -3.36 28.16 -0.55
C SER A 62 -2.72 27.67 0.75
N ALA A 63 -1.69 26.81 0.66
CA ALA A 63 -0.98 26.32 1.84
C ALA A 63 -0.10 27.43 2.49
N LEU A 64 0.55 28.26 1.67
CA LEU A 64 1.34 29.39 2.15
C LEU A 64 0.44 30.45 2.81
N ASP A 65 -0.67 30.82 2.17
CA ASP A 65 -1.64 31.79 2.68
C ASP A 65 -2.23 31.34 4.03
N ALA A 66 -2.55 30.05 4.17
CA ALA A 66 -3.02 29.48 5.43
C ALA A 66 -1.99 29.59 6.57
N CYS A 67 -0.71 29.74 6.22
CA CYS A 67 0.40 29.93 7.17
C CYS A 67 0.85 31.40 7.32
N GLY A 68 0.18 32.33 6.65
CA GLY A 68 0.50 33.76 6.66
C GLY A 68 1.80 34.13 5.94
N VAL A 69 2.26 33.29 4.99
CA VAL A 69 3.46 33.55 4.17
C VAL A 69 3.03 34.01 2.79
N GLN A 70 3.56 35.13 2.34
CA GLN A 70 3.29 35.66 1.02
C GLN A 70 4.25 35.04 -0.01
N ARG A 71 3.78 34.94 -1.26
CA ARG A 71 4.59 34.37 -2.36
C ARG A 71 5.87 35.16 -2.61
N ASP A 72 5.83 36.47 -2.43
CA ASP A 72 6.96 37.39 -2.61
C ASP A 72 7.98 37.36 -1.46
N GLU A 73 7.75 36.55 -0.43
CA GLU A 73 8.74 36.19 0.59
C GLU A 73 9.54 34.92 0.22
N CYS A 74 9.20 34.29 -0.92
CA CYS A 74 9.72 33.01 -1.33
C CYS A 74 10.39 33.07 -2.70
N GLN A 75 11.61 32.59 -2.79
CA GLN A 75 12.18 32.17 -4.06
C GLN A 75 11.54 30.85 -4.50
N ILE A 76 11.00 30.79 -5.72
CA ILE A 76 10.32 29.59 -6.22
C ILE A 76 11.00 29.10 -7.49
N ASN A 77 11.37 27.82 -7.50
CA ASN A 77 12.01 27.19 -8.65
C ASN A 77 11.65 25.70 -8.81
N ASN A 78 12.23 25.06 -9.82
CA ASN A 78 12.18 23.62 -10.05
C ASN A 78 13.59 23.06 -10.25
N VAL A 79 13.81 21.80 -9.85
CA VAL A 79 15.06 21.09 -10.10
C VAL A 79 15.37 21.06 -11.59
N ILE A 80 14.38 20.79 -12.42
CA ILE A 80 14.50 20.81 -13.88
C ILE A 80 13.80 22.04 -14.42
N ALA A 81 14.52 22.89 -15.14
CA ALA A 81 13.95 24.14 -15.68
C ALA A 81 13.08 23.93 -16.92
N CYS A 82 13.23 22.82 -17.64
CA CYS A 82 12.52 22.55 -18.89
C CYS A 82 11.32 21.63 -18.65
N ARG A 83 10.20 21.92 -19.31
CA ARG A 83 9.01 21.07 -19.27
C ARG A 83 9.29 19.69 -19.87
N PRO A 84 9.02 18.58 -19.17
CA PRO A 84 9.10 17.25 -19.77
C PRO A 84 7.92 17.00 -20.72
N PRO A 85 8.09 16.16 -21.76
CA PRO A 85 7.01 15.80 -22.67
C PRO A 85 5.77 15.31 -21.94
N GLN A 86 4.59 15.84 -22.28
CA GLN A 86 3.30 15.53 -21.66
C GLN A 86 3.25 15.75 -20.13
N ASN A 87 4.14 16.56 -19.56
CA ASN A 87 4.31 16.75 -18.12
C ASN A 87 4.67 15.45 -17.36
N LYS A 88 5.27 14.45 -18.04
CA LYS A 88 5.59 13.12 -17.48
C LYS A 88 7.10 12.90 -17.42
N LEU A 89 7.74 13.42 -16.38
CA LEU A 89 9.20 13.29 -16.19
C LEU A 89 9.61 11.82 -16.05
N ASP A 90 8.91 11.01 -15.23
CA ASP A 90 9.23 9.61 -15.02
C ASP A 90 9.21 8.79 -16.32
N SER A 91 8.24 9.04 -17.18
CA SER A 91 8.13 8.39 -18.49
C SER A 91 9.29 8.78 -19.41
N PHE A 92 9.71 10.04 -19.35
CA PHE A 92 10.88 10.53 -20.08
C PHE A 92 12.16 9.88 -19.56
N MET A 93 12.37 9.84 -18.25
CA MET A 93 13.53 9.22 -17.61
C MET A 93 13.62 7.71 -17.89
N THR A 94 12.49 7.01 -17.89
CA THR A 94 12.42 5.58 -18.24
C THR A 94 12.86 5.35 -19.68
N ARG A 95 12.41 6.18 -20.64
CA ARG A 95 12.84 6.11 -22.05
C ARG A 95 14.32 6.42 -22.20
N LEU A 96 14.80 7.44 -21.52
CA LEU A 96 16.21 7.81 -21.51
C LEU A 96 17.10 6.68 -20.97
N SER A 97 16.69 6.04 -19.89
CA SER A 97 17.40 4.88 -19.31
C SER A 97 17.49 3.71 -20.30
N ARG A 98 16.40 3.43 -21.05
CA ARG A 98 16.41 2.38 -22.09
C ARG A 98 17.36 2.75 -23.25
N GLN A 99 17.34 4.01 -23.68
CA GLN A 99 18.27 4.49 -24.71
C GLN A 99 19.72 4.37 -24.24
N ASN A 100 20.02 4.76 -22.99
CA ASN A 100 21.36 4.64 -22.42
C ASN A 100 21.82 3.17 -22.31
N LYS A 101 20.90 2.25 -21.97
CA LYS A 101 21.21 0.80 -21.98
C LYS A 101 21.61 0.31 -23.38
N LEU A 102 20.90 0.76 -24.43
CA LEU A 102 21.24 0.44 -25.82
C LEU A 102 22.56 1.07 -26.27
N ARG A 103 22.84 2.32 -25.86
CA ARG A 103 24.11 3.00 -26.17
C ARG A 103 25.28 2.31 -25.50
N ARG A 104 25.13 1.92 -24.21
CA ARG A 104 26.14 1.17 -23.48
C ARG A 104 26.46 -0.17 -24.15
N SER A 105 25.46 -0.89 -24.67
CA SER A 105 25.70 -2.13 -25.41
C SER A 105 26.42 -1.96 -26.75
N LYS A 106 26.49 -0.70 -27.27
CA LYS A 106 27.21 -0.31 -28.49
C LYS A 106 28.51 0.48 -28.19
N GLU A 107 28.92 0.54 -26.92
CA GLU A 107 30.05 1.33 -26.44
C GLU A 107 29.96 2.83 -26.75
N GLU A 108 28.73 3.34 -26.93
CA GLU A 108 28.47 4.75 -27.18
C GLU A 108 28.33 5.51 -25.84
N LYS A 109 28.71 6.79 -25.85
CA LYS A 109 28.53 7.68 -24.68
C LYS A 109 27.08 7.83 -24.31
N GLU A 110 26.73 7.60 -23.03
CA GLU A 110 25.40 7.76 -22.49
C GLU A 110 24.96 9.24 -22.47
N PHE A 111 23.66 9.47 -22.63
CA PHE A 111 23.09 10.79 -22.39
C PHE A 111 23.07 11.09 -20.87
N PRO A 112 23.45 12.31 -20.46
CA PRO A 112 23.33 12.71 -19.07
C PRO A 112 21.84 12.85 -18.68
N SER A 113 21.54 12.67 -17.41
CA SER A 113 20.18 12.92 -16.92
C SER A 113 19.87 14.43 -16.89
N PRO A 114 18.61 14.86 -17.13
CA PRO A 114 18.21 16.24 -16.92
C PRO A 114 18.52 16.76 -15.50
N HIS A 115 18.43 15.90 -14.48
CA HIS A 115 18.81 16.24 -13.12
C HIS A 115 20.28 16.63 -13.00
N SER A 116 21.19 15.80 -13.53
CA SER A 116 22.63 16.10 -13.50
C SER A 116 23.00 17.33 -14.29
N CYS A 117 22.25 17.63 -15.37
CA CYS A 117 22.45 18.82 -16.17
C CYS A 117 22.00 20.11 -15.48
N CYS A 118 20.91 20.06 -14.70
CA CYS A 118 20.36 21.21 -14.01
C CYS A 118 20.91 21.39 -12.58
N LYS A 119 21.54 20.38 -11.99
CA LYS A 119 22.03 20.45 -10.60
C LYS A 119 22.97 21.66 -10.33
N PRO A 120 23.98 21.99 -11.17
CA PRO A 120 24.81 23.16 -10.89
C PRO A 120 24.00 24.46 -10.79
N ARG A 121 22.98 24.64 -11.64
CA ARG A 121 22.07 25.78 -11.56
C ARG A 121 21.32 25.82 -10.24
N VAL A 122 20.78 24.65 -9.80
CA VAL A 122 20.05 24.56 -8.52
C VAL A 122 20.97 24.91 -7.37
N ASP A 123 22.21 24.42 -7.37
CA ASP A 123 23.19 24.71 -6.33
C ASP A 123 23.51 26.21 -6.25
N ASP A 124 23.71 26.86 -7.41
CA ASP A 124 23.94 28.31 -7.50
C ASP A 124 22.74 29.14 -7.02
N GLU A 125 21.51 28.71 -7.37
CA GLU A 125 20.27 29.42 -7.04
C GLU A 125 19.89 29.31 -5.56
N ILE A 126 20.35 28.29 -4.84
CA ILE A 126 20.10 28.12 -3.41
C ILE A 126 21.27 28.64 -2.54
N GLU A 127 22.37 29.06 -3.18
CA GLU A 127 23.54 29.59 -2.46
C GLU A 127 23.16 30.79 -1.60
N GLY A 128 23.55 30.76 -0.33
CA GLY A 128 23.26 31.82 0.64
C GLY A 128 21.92 31.68 1.37
N PHE A 129 21.01 30.82 0.88
CA PHE A 129 19.75 30.55 1.60
C PHE A 129 19.96 29.57 2.76
N THR A 130 19.23 29.80 3.83
CA THR A 130 19.28 28.97 5.04
C THR A 130 18.00 28.17 5.28
N GLN A 131 16.97 28.32 4.42
CA GLN A 131 15.65 27.70 4.57
C GLN A 131 15.16 27.18 3.21
N VAL A 132 14.91 25.87 3.11
CA VAL A 132 14.50 25.21 1.85
C VAL A 132 13.33 24.28 2.10
N ILE A 133 12.26 24.40 1.30
CA ILE A 133 11.14 23.45 1.24
C ILE A 133 11.22 22.66 -0.05
N CYS A 134 11.34 21.33 0.05
CA CYS A 134 11.38 20.41 -1.07
C CYS A 134 10.00 19.83 -1.35
N LEU A 135 9.46 20.09 -2.54
CA LEU A 135 8.16 19.59 -3.00
C LEU A 135 8.37 18.33 -3.88
N GLY A 136 8.17 17.15 -3.28
CA GLY A 136 8.28 15.86 -3.96
C GLY A 136 9.67 15.24 -3.94
N ALA A 137 9.75 13.98 -4.41
CA ALA A 137 10.97 13.16 -4.35
C ALA A 137 12.13 13.73 -5.15
N THR A 138 11.86 14.34 -6.31
CA THR A 138 12.88 14.93 -7.19
C THR A 138 13.61 16.08 -6.48
N ALA A 139 12.87 16.98 -5.84
CA ALA A 139 13.43 18.10 -5.09
C ALA A 139 14.19 17.62 -3.84
N ALA A 140 13.60 16.70 -3.08
CA ALA A 140 14.24 16.11 -1.90
C ALA A 140 15.58 15.43 -2.25
N THR A 141 15.60 14.63 -3.32
CA THR A 141 16.83 13.95 -3.81
C THR A 141 17.90 14.95 -4.26
N ALA A 142 17.50 16.02 -4.95
CA ALA A 142 18.44 17.03 -5.46
C ALA A 142 19.11 17.80 -4.32
N ILE A 143 18.38 18.14 -3.27
CA ILE A 143 18.88 18.93 -2.13
C ILE A 143 19.68 18.07 -1.14
N ARG A 144 19.19 16.87 -0.83
CA ARG A 144 19.83 15.93 0.07
C ARG A 144 21.09 15.26 -0.51
N GLY A 145 21.14 15.12 -1.84
CA GLY A 145 22.22 14.46 -2.55
C GLY A 145 22.14 12.93 -2.57
N SER A 146 21.10 12.34 -1.98
CA SER A 146 20.81 10.91 -1.98
C SER A 146 19.35 10.67 -2.29
N TYR A 147 19.00 9.46 -2.79
CA TYR A 147 17.60 9.11 -3.06
C TYR A 147 16.72 9.27 -1.82
N ALA A 148 15.57 9.90 -2.00
CA ALA A 148 14.56 10.08 -0.95
C ALA A 148 13.18 9.61 -1.44
N SER A 149 12.62 8.62 -0.76
CA SER A 149 11.21 8.25 -0.94
C SER A 149 10.34 9.29 -0.25
N ILE A 150 9.62 10.09 -1.01
CA ILE A 150 8.85 11.21 -0.44
C ILE A 150 7.78 10.74 0.55
N MET A 151 7.15 9.60 0.34
CA MET A 151 6.11 9.09 1.24
C MET A 151 6.63 8.70 2.63
N SER A 152 7.90 8.30 2.72
CA SER A 152 8.58 8.02 4.00
C SER A 152 9.35 9.22 4.58
N THR A 153 9.57 10.28 3.77
CA THR A 153 10.37 11.44 4.18
C THR A 153 9.52 12.70 4.41
N ARG A 154 8.29 12.76 3.84
CA ARG A 154 7.39 13.91 4.00
C ARG A 154 7.13 14.22 5.49
N GLY A 155 6.99 15.49 5.80
CA GLY A 155 6.81 15.99 7.17
C GLY A 155 8.12 16.02 7.99
N ALA A 156 9.21 15.42 7.50
CA ALA A 156 10.51 15.55 8.15
C ALA A 156 11.16 16.89 7.86
N CYS A 157 11.98 17.33 8.84
CA CYS A 157 12.81 18.52 8.74
C CYS A 157 14.21 18.18 9.27
N GLU A 158 15.23 18.66 8.60
CA GLU A 158 16.62 18.44 9.02
C GLU A 158 17.50 19.65 8.76
N VAL A 159 18.68 19.69 9.38
CA VAL A 159 19.72 20.67 9.11
C VAL A 159 20.83 19.98 8.33
N ILE A 160 21.12 20.45 7.14
CA ILE A 160 22.22 19.93 6.31
C ILE A 160 23.34 20.95 6.20
N GLU A 161 24.57 20.46 6.10
CA GLU A 161 25.74 21.31 5.86
C GLU A 161 25.90 21.56 4.36
N LYS A 162 26.04 22.83 3.99
CA LYS A 162 26.36 23.29 2.64
C LYS A 162 27.63 24.13 2.68
N PRO A 163 28.33 24.37 1.53
CA PRO A 163 29.55 25.17 1.53
C PRO A 163 29.42 26.57 2.15
N TRP A 164 28.20 27.15 2.12
CA TRP A 164 27.90 28.46 2.67
C TRP A 164 27.31 28.43 4.10
N GLY A 165 27.18 27.24 4.71
CA GLY A 165 26.72 27.11 6.08
C GLY A 165 25.58 26.11 6.28
N LYS A 166 24.94 26.15 7.44
CA LYS A 166 23.83 25.29 7.82
C LYS A 166 22.53 25.72 7.14
N VAL A 167 21.86 24.75 6.51
CA VAL A 167 20.59 24.97 5.82
C VAL A 167 19.51 24.09 6.47
N LYS A 168 18.43 24.71 6.92
CA LYS A 168 17.22 24.04 7.38
C LYS A 168 16.42 23.58 6.17
N VAL A 169 16.14 22.28 6.06
CA VAL A 169 15.41 21.68 4.94
C VAL A 169 14.18 20.96 5.45
N ALA A 170 13.06 21.16 4.77
CA ALA A 170 11.82 20.47 5.03
C ALA A 170 11.31 19.75 3.77
N TYR A 171 10.65 18.62 3.95
CA TYR A 171 10.19 17.75 2.87
C TYR A 171 8.69 17.56 2.92
N THR A 172 8.03 17.70 1.76
CA THR A 172 6.61 17.41 1.62
C THR A 172 6.28 16.84 0.24
N ILE A 173 5.07 16.33 0.08
CA ILE A 173 4.57 15.84 -1.22
C ILE A 173 4.46 17.00 -2.22
N HIS A 174 4.52 16.67 -3.51
CA HIS A 174 4.34 17.68 -4.56
C HIS A 174 2.85 18.07 -4.67
N PRO A 175 2.48 19.35 -4.81
CA PRO A 175 1.07 19.77 -4.88
C PRO A 175 0.30 19.15 -6.08
N ALA A 176 0.97 18.74 -7.16
CA ALA A 176 0.34 17.97 -8.23
C ALA A 176 -0.15 16.58 -7.76
N PHE A 177 0.42 16.00 -6.70
CA PHE A 177 -0.08 14.78 -6.08
C PHE A 177 -1.38 15.06 -5.33
N VAL A 178 -1.48 16.19 -4.64
CA VAL A 178 -2.71 16.63 -3.95
C VAL A 178 -3.88 16.79 -4.93
N LEU A 179 -3.62 17.36 -6.12
CA LEU A 179 -4.64 17.48 -7.16
C LEU A 179 -5.20 16.14 -7.65
N ARG A 180 -4.35 15.11 -7.72
CA ARG A 180 -4.77 13.74 -8.09
C ARG A 180 -5.40 12.97 -6.93
N SER A 181 -5.09 13.36 -5.70
CA SER A 181 -5.53 12.70 -4.47
C SER A 181 -5.88 13.74 -3.42
N PRO A 182 -7.07 14.40 -3.53
CA PRO A 182 -7.45 15.56 -2.69
C PRO A 182 -7.45 15.30 -1.19
N LYS A 183 -7.59 14.05 -0.76
CA LYS A 183 -7.51 13.64 0.64
C LYS A 183 -6.19 14.01 1.31
N TRP A 184 -5.10 14.19 0.56
CA TRP A 184 -3.80 14.57 1.08
C TRP A 184 -3.61 16.08 1.30
N ARG A 185 -4.64 16.90 1.02
CA ARG A 185 -4.53 18.37 1.15
C ARG A 185 -4.22 18.83 2.57
N SER A 186 -4.91 18.29 3.56
CA SER A 186 -4.65 18.62 4.98
C SER A 186 -3.24 18.23 5.41
N VAL A 187 -2.75 17.08 4.95
CA VAL A 187 -1.38 16.63 5.22
C VAL A 187 -0.35 17.54 4.57
N PHE A 188 -0.57 17.96 3.32
CA PHE A 188 0.30 18.90 2.62
C PHE A 188 0.37 20.25 3.34
N GLN A 189 -0.78 20.81 3.74
CA GLN A 189 -0.85 22.05 4.50
C GLN A 189 -0.16 21.94 5.87
N ASN A 190 -0.35 20.83 6.58
CA ASN A 190 0.32 20.56 7.84
C ASN A 190 1.85 20.47 7.69
N ASP A 191 2.34 19.84 6.61
CA ASP A 191 3.79 19.75 6.33
C ASP A 191 4.40 21.14 6.09
N ILE A 192 3.72 22.02 5.33
CA ILE A 192 4.15 23.41 5.11
C ILE A 192 4.16 24.19 6.43
N ALA A 193 3.10 24.09 7.22
CA ALA A 193 3.03 24.75 8.53
C ALA A 193 4.15 24.27 9.46
N ARG A 194 4.44 22.96 9.48
CA ARG A 194 5.55 22.38 10.24
C ARG A 194 6.91 22.92 9.77
N ALA A 195 7.15 22.97 8.45
CA ALA A 195 8.36 23.52 7.87
C ALA A 195 8.62 24.95 8.37
N LEU A 196 7.60 25.80 8.35
CA LEU A 196 7.70 27.20 8.80
C LEU A 196 7.95 27.31 10.31
N ARG A 197 7.30 26.48 11.13
CA ARG A 197 7.57 26.39 12.58
C ARG A 197 9.00 25.92 12.84
N PHE A 198 9.50 24.94 12.08
CA PHE A 198 10.89 24.49 12.17
C PHE A 198 11.87 25.62 11.82
N PHE A 199 11.61 26.40 10.79
CA PHE A 199 12.46 27.51 10.38
C PHE A 199 12.53 28.59 11.45
N ARG A 200 11.42 28.86 12.15
CA ARG A 200 11.33 29.83 13.25
C ARG A 200 11.85 29.25 14.59
N GLY A 201 12.14 27.96 14.68
CA GLY A 201 12.56 27.32 15.93
C GLY A 201 11.42 27.12 16.94
N GLU A 202 10.18 27.03 16.46
CA GLU A 202 8.96 26.90 17.28
C GLU A 202 8.54 25.45 17.55
N LEU A 203 9.27 24.45 17.03
CA LEU A 203 8.98 23.05 17.30
C LEU A 203 9.41 22.67 18.72
N THR A 204 8.55 21.96 19.42
CA THR A 204 8.69 21.64 20.86
C THR A 204 9.16 20.22 21.13
N TRP A 205 9.71 19.52 20.12
CA TRP A 205 10.20 18.18 20.34
C TRP A 205 11.43 18.19 21.26
N VAL A 206 11.38 17.32 22.26
CA VAL A 206 12.51 17.01 23.15
C VAL A 206 12.71 15.51 23.12
N ASP A 207 13.95 15.05 22.90
CA ASP A 207 14.27 13.63 22.94
C ASP A 207 13.95 13.04 24.31
N PRO A 208 13.43 11.81 24.40
CA PRO A 208 13.18 11.14 25.66
C PRO A 208 14.50 10.82 26.38
N GLU A 209 14.45 10.82 27.71
CA GLU A 209 15.48 10.18 28.51
C GLU A 209 15.37 8.65 28.29
N ILE A 210 16.44 8.02 27.79
CA ILE A 210 16.45 6.57 27.51
C ILE A 210 17.35 5.89 28.54
N GLU A 211 16.83 4.83 29.18
CA GLU A 211 17.57 4.01 30.11
C GLU A 211 17.59 2.54 29.63
N PHE A 212 18.78 1.97 29.49
CA PHE A 212 18.96 0.57 29.16
C PHE A 212 19.10 -0.25 30.45
N ILE A 213 18.21 -1.23 30.65
CA ILE A 213 18.16 -2.02 31.88
C ILE A 213 19.27 -3.06 31.87
N SER A 214 20.11 -3.09 32.93
CA SER A 214 21.21 -4.01 33.12
C SER A 214 21.12 -4.83 34.42
N SER A 215 20.08 -4.58 35.24
CA SER A 215 19.89 -5.31 36.49
C SER A 215 18.44 -5.24 37.01
N LEU A 216 18.03 -6.24 37.78
CA LEU A 216 16.71 -6.31 38.42
C LEU A 216 16.41 -5.10 39.33
N PRO A 217 17.33 -4.61 40.24
CA PRO A 217 17.06 -3.43 41.04
C PRO A 217 16.89 -2.15 40.20
N GLN A 218 17.57 -2.06 39.05
CA GLN A 218 17.37 -0.95 38.11
C GLN A 218 15.97 -1.03 37.50
N LEU A 219 15.55 -2.17 37.00
CA LEU A 219 14.21 -2.38 36.43
C LEU A 219 13.12 -1.98 37.44
N HIS A 220 13.23 -2.43 38.70
CA HIS A 220 12.27 -2.08 39.73
C HIS A 220 12.10 -0.57 39.93
N ARG A 221 13.23 0.18 40.00
CA ARG A 221 13.20 1.65 40.14
C ARG A 221 12.61 2.33 38.90
N SER A 222 12.96 1.84 37.73
CA SER A 222 12.53 2.43 36.45
C SER A 222 11.06 2.20 36.18
N LEU A 223 10.51 1.02 36.51
CA LEU A 223 9.07 0.75 36.45
C LEU A 223 8.28 1.63 37.45
N ALA A 224 8.82 1.79 38.67
CA ALA A 224 8.23 2.71 39.65
C ALA A 224 8.22 4.17 39.14
N LYS A 225 9.32 4.64 38.48
CA LYS A 225 9.39 5.95 37.86
C LYS A 225 8.33 6.15 36.76
N LEU A 226 8.12 5.13 35.90
CA LEU A 226 7.06 5.16 34.87
C LEU A 226 5.65 5.29 35.49
N ARG A 227 5.36 4.56 36.56
CA ARG A 227 4.07 4.58 37.26
C ARG A 227 3.80 5.90 38.00
N LEU A 228 4.80 6.44 38.68
CA LEU A 228 4.66 7.68 39.44
C LEU A 228 4.36 8.90 38.57
N ALA A 229 4.71 8.85 37.31
CA ALA A 229 4.38 9.91 36.35
C ALA A 229 2.88 10.05 36.08
N GLY A 230 2.06 9.06 36.45
CA GLY A 230 0.58 9.06 36.29
C GLY A 230 0.13 9.13 34.82
N GLU A 231 1.05 9.00 33.89
CA GLU A 231 0.82 9.04 32.45
C GLU A 231 0.55 7.64 31.91
N LEU A 232 0.03 7.59 30.68
CA LEU A 232 -0.03 6.32 29.93
C LEU A 232 1.38 5.78 29.65
N VAL A 233 1.52 4.48 29.58
CA VAL A 233 2.78 3.79 29.25
C VAL A 233 2.60 3.08 27.93
N ALA A 234 3.41 3.42 26.93
CA ALA A 234 3.48 2.67 25.68
C ALA A 234 4.47 1.52 25.81
N TYR A 235 4.21 0.42 25.11
CA TYR A 235 5.17 -0.65 24.93
C TYR A 235 5.39 -0.94 23.43
N ASP A 236 6.57 -1.43 23.12
CA ASP A 236 7.02 -1.82 21.79
C ASP A 236 7.99 -2.99 21.95
N VAL A 237 8.02 -3.93 20.98
CA VAL A 237 8.94 -5.07 21.02
C VAL A 237 9.76 -5.16 19.74
N GLU A 238 11.01 -5.61 19.87
CA GLU A 238 11.84 -5.97 18.74
C GLU A 238 12.20 -7.45 18.76
N THR A 239 12.25 -8.07 17.58
CA THR A 239 12.41 -9.51 17.39
C THR A 239 13.39 -9.85 16.28
N ASP A 240 13.67 -11.13 16.12
CA ASP A 240 14.54 -11.66 15.07
C ASP A 240 13.78 -12.16 13.82
N ALA A 241 12.46 -12.27 13.89
CA ALA A 241 11.64 -12.78 12.80
C ALA A 241 10.40 -11.91 12.52
N LYS A 242 9.88 -12.02 11.30
CA LYS A 242 8.66 -11.30 10.90
C LYS A 242 7.37 -11.96 11.38
N ASN A 243 7.39 -13.30 11.53
CA ASN A 243 6.24 -14.04 12.04
C ASN A 243 6.30 -14.02 13.57
N PRO A 244 5.31 -13.45 14.28
CA PRO A 244 5.32 -13.36 15.74
C PRO A 244 5.28 -14.71 16.45
N LEU A 245 4.84 -15.79 15.77
CA LEU A 245 4.77 -17.13 16.35
C LEU A 245 6.11 -17.87 16.36
N ASP A 246 7.05 -17.48 15.49
CA ASP A 246 8.41 -18.05 15.41
C ASP A 246 9.48 -17.07 15.92
N ALA A 247 9.07 -15.88 16.36
CA ALA A 247 9.98 -14.82 16.73
C ALA A 247 10.57 -15.00 18.13
N ASN A 248 11.87 -14.78 18.25
CA ASN A 248 12.54 -14.61 19.54
C ASN A 248 12.52 -13.14 19.95
N LEU A 249 12.22 -12.87 21.21
CA LEU A 249 12.18 -11.54 21.78
C LEU A 249 13.60 -11.00 21.97
N ARG A 250 13.95 -9.90 21.28
CA ARG A 250 15.23 -9.20 21.43
C ARG A 250 15.20 -8.17 22.55
N CYS A 251 14.20 -7.31 22.57
CA CYS A 251 14.01 -6.36 23.64
C CYS A 251 12.55 -5.90 23.74
N VAL A 252 12.20 -5.35 24.90
CA VAL A 252 10.93 -4.65 25.15
C VAL A 252 11.25 -3.24 25.59
N ALA A 253 10.62 -2.25 24.95
CA ALA A 253 10.63 -0.87 25.43
C ALA A 253 9.33 -0.54 26.14
N LEU A 254 9.42 0.19 27.24
CA LEU A 254 8.30 0.81 27.96
C LEU A 254 8.56 2.30 28.05
N ALA A 255 7.62 3.14 27.66
CA ALA A 255 7.83 4.57 27.63
C ALA A 255 6.57 5.37 28.00
N ASN A 256 6.78 6.50 28.65
CA ASN A 256 5.80 7.59 28.67
C ASN A 256 6.24 8.71 27.67
N THR A 257 5.64 9.86 27.74
CA THR A 257 5.93 10.97 26.80
C THR A 257 7.34 11.57 26.95
N LYS A 258 8.10 11.26 28.01
CA LYS A 258 9.40 11.88 28.33
C LYS A 258 10.52 10.91 28.64
N TYR A 259 10.19 9.70 29.06
CA TYR A 259 11.12 8.73 29.57
C TYR A 259 10.83 7.35 28.98
N SER A 260 11.87 6.65 28.55
CA SER A 260 11.79 5.30 27.98
C SER A 260 12.82 4.38 28.64
N ILE A 261 12.42 3.17 28.93
CA ILE A 261 13.31 2.10 29.37
C ILE A 261 13.32 1.00 28.32
N VAL A 262 14.45 0.36 28.14
CA VAL A 262 14.59 -0.81 27.26
C VAL A 262 15.11 -1.98 28.10
N ILE A 263 14.40 -3.09 28.05
CA ILE A 263 14.76 -4.35 28.69
C ILE A 263 15.28 -5.28 27.60
N PRO A 264 16.59 -5.46 27.47
CA PRO A 264 17.18 -6.33 26.46
C PRO A 264 17.12 -7.79 26.93
N PHE A 265 16.89 -8.72 25.98
CA PHE A 265 16.92 -10.17 26.22
C PHE A 265 17.94 -10.85 25.31
N LEU A 266 17.80 -10.74 23.99
CA LEU A 266 18.64 -11.40 23.01
C LEU A 266 19.34 -10.37 22.11
N SER A 267 20.67 -10.48 21.99
CA SER A 267 21.47 -9.63 21.10
C SER A 267 21.11 -9.83 19.62
N ILE A 268 21.48 -8.88 18.77
CA ILE A 268 21.28 -8.98 17.32
C ILE A 268 21.99 -10.17 16.69
N ASP A 269 23.03 -10.76 17.36
CA ASP A 269 23.69 -11.98 16.91
C ASP A 269 22.82 -13.24 17.06
N GLY A 270 21.67 -13.13 17.74
CA GLY A 270 20.72 -14.21 17.98
C GLY A 270 21.22 -15.30 18.94
N LYS A 271 22.29 -15.06 19.69
CA LYS A 271 22.95 -16.05 20.55
C LYS A 271 23.26 -15.54 21.95
N THR A 272 23.63 -14.28 22.08
CA THR A 272 24.07 -13.70 23.35
C THR A 272 22.87 -13.17 24.13
N HIS A 273 22.63 -13.70 25.34
CA HIS A 273 21.65 -13.20 26.27
C HIS A 273 22.20 -12.02 27.08
N SER A 274 21.34 -11.04 27.35
CA SER A 274 21.74 -9.81 28.08
C SER A 274 21.90 -10.03 29.59
N PHE A 275 21.33 -11.11 30.13
CA PHE A 275 21.36 -11.44 31.55
C PHE A 275 21.80 -12.91 31.75
N ASP A 276 22.27 -13.23 32.95
CA ASP A 276 22.40 -14.62 33.36
C ASP A 276 20.99 -15.25 33.54
N PRO A 277 20.87 -16.59 33.47
CA PRO A 277 19.56 -17.24 33.43
C PRO A 277 18.63 -16.90 34.60
N GLN A 278 19.17 -16.76 35.83
CA GLN A 278 18.34 -16.47 37.02
C GLN A 278 17.86 -15.01 36.98
N THR A 279 18.74 -14.07 36.67
CA THR A 279 18.40 -12.65 36.53
C THR A 279 17.38 -12.44 35.40
N GLU A 280 17.50 -13.18 34.29
CA GLU A 280 16.56 -13.09 33.18
C GLU A 280 15.15 -13.56 33.61
N ILE A 281 15.05 -14.65 34.38
CA ILE A 281 13.75 -15.14 34.92
C ILE A 281 13.11 -14.06 35.80
N ASP A 282 13.87 -13.52 36.76
CA ASP A 282 13.36 -12.51 37.70
C ASP A 282 12.91 -11.21 36.97
N ILE A 283 13.64 -10.82 35.92
CA ILE A 283 13.29 -9.67 35.04
C ILE A 283 12.01 -9.96 34.24
N ARG A 284 11.88 -11.18 33.68
CA ARG A 284 10.68 -11.61 32.96
C ARG A 284 9.45 -11.60 33.86
N ASP A 285 9.56 -12.15 35.07
CA ASP A 285 8.46 -12.17 36.02
C ASP A 285 8.01 -10.77 36.42
N MET A 286 8.95 -9.86 36.65
CA MET A 286 8.63 -8.45 36.94
C MET A 286 7.98 -7.73 35.76
N LEU A 287 8.47 -7.96 34.53
CA LEU A 287 7.87 -7.42 33.31
C LEU A 287 6.46 -7.96 33.09
N CYS A 288 6.27 -9.27 33.23
CA CYS A 288 4.96 -9.92 33.12
C CYS A 288 3.95 -9.32 34.10
N SER A 289 4.34 -9.19 35.35
CA SER A 289 3.51 -8.56 36.40
C SER A 289 3.14 -7.11 36.03
N PHE A 290 4.06 -6.36 35.41
CA PHE A 290 3.78 -5.00 34.96
C PHE A 290 2.81 -4.94 33.78
N LEU A 291 2.93 -5.85 32.82
CA LEU A 291 2.09 -5.90 31.60
C LEU A 291 0.64 -6.37 31.89
N GLU A 292 0.43 -7.13 32.97
CA GLU A 292 -0.90 -7.66 33.33
C GLU A 292 -1.63 -6.81 34.35
N ASP A 293 -0.94 -5.96 35.11
CA ASP A 293 -1.57 -5.18 36.16
C ASP A 293 -2.46 -4.05 35.63
N ASN A 294 -3.33 -3.53 36.50
CA ASN A 294 -4.27 -2.45 36.16
C ASN A 294 -3.78 -1.08 36.64
N LEU A 295 -2.51 -0.97 37.04
CA LEU A 295 -1.99 0.24 37.67
C LEU A 295 -1.56 1.29 36.64
N SER A 296 -1.22 0.82 35.42
CA SER A 296 -0.85 1.70 34.31
C SER A 296 -1.84 1.54 33.17
N LYS A 297 -2.06 2.62 32.40
CA LYS A 297 -2.77 2.57 31.12
C LYS A 297 -1.78 2.20 30.04
N LEU A 298 -1.89 0.97 29.51
CA LEU A 298 -0.99 0.48 28.48
C LEU A 298 -1.50 0.82 27.09
N VAL A 299 -0.62 1.36 26.26
CA VAL A 299 -0.88 1.65 24.85
C VAL A 299 0.20 1.05 23.96
N GLY A 300 -0.13 0.82 22.69
CA GLY A 300 0.83 0.36 21.71
C GLY A 300 0.48 0.87 20.32
N HIS A 301 1.29 0.54 19.32
CA HIS A 301 0.99 0.85 17.94
C HIS A 301 1.00 -0.43 17.10
N ASN A 302 -0.16 -0.93 16.69
CA ASN A 302 -0.35 -2.28 16.15
C ASN A 302 0.02 -3.39 17.16
N ALA A 303 0.12 -3.02 18.41
CA ALA A 303 0.61 -3.89 19.47
C ALA A 303 -0.40 -4.96 19.88
N GLY A 304 -1.68 -4.70 19.64
CA GLY A 304 -2.73 -5.70 19.87
C GLY A 304 -2.66 -6.92 18.93
N GLN A 305 -1.81 -6.88 17.92
CA GLN A 305 -1.61 -7.98 16.97
C GLN A 305 -0.20 -8.57 17.08
N TYR A 306 0.84 -7.87 16.59
CA TYR A 306 2.20 -8.42 16.50
C TYR A 306 2.83 -8.57 17.89
N ASP A 307 2.99 -7.47 18.61
CA ASP A 307 3.69 -7.43 19.91
C ASP A 307 3.02 -8.34 20.94
N ARG A 308 1.69 -8.33 20.94
CA ARG A 308 0.90 -9.22 21.81
C ARG A 308 1.23 -10.69 21.55
N LEU A 309 1.22 -11.14 20.29
CA LEU A 309 1.53 -12.54 19.96
C LEU A 309 2.97 -12.90 20.34
N VAL A 310 3.93 -12.00 20.13
CA VAL A 310 5.32 -12.20 20.57
C VAL A 310 5.38 -12.36 22.10
N ILE A 311 4.77 -11.45 22.85
CA ILE A 311 4.76 -11.49 24.32
C ILE A 311 4.05 -12.75 24.83
N GLU A 312 2.88 -13.09 24.29
CA GLU A 312 2.15 -14.33 24.64
C GLU A 312 2.99 -15.58 24.37
N ASN A 313 3.72 -15.62 23.24
CA ASN A 313 4.53 -16.77 22.84
C ASN A 313 5.85 -16.88 23.63
N THR A 314 6.49 -15.76 23.95
CA THR A 314 7.82 -15.75 24.59
C THR A 314 7.80 -15.57 26.10
N LEU A 315 6.82 -14.85 26.63
CA LEU A 315 6.68 -14.56 28.07
C LEU A 315 5.50 -15.29 28.73
N GLY A 316 4.56 -15.84 27.95
CA GLY A 316 3.40 -16.59 28.46
C GLY A 316 2.28 -15.74 29.06
N VAL A 317 2.32 -14.41 28.89
CA VAL A 317 1.31 -13.49 29.44
C VAL A 317 0.63 -12.68 28.32
N THR A 318 -0.60 -12.27 28.56
CA THR A 318 -1.35 -11.40 27.66
C THR A 318 -1.27 -9.96 28.16
N PRO A 319 -0.58 -9.05 27.45
CA PRO A 319 -0.53 -7.64 27.84
C PRO A 319 -1.93 -7.03 27.89
N LYS A 320 -2.21 -6.28 28.95
CA LYS A 320 -3.46 -5.54 29.05
C LYS A 320 -3.36 -4.24 28.23
N LEU A 321 -3.74 -4.31 26.96
CA LEU A 321 -3.74 -3.15 26.06
C LEU A 321 -5.02 -2.32 26.25
N ASP A 322 -4.89 -1.09 26.76
CA ASP A 322 -6.02 -0.17 26.93
C ASP A 322 -6.36 0.57 25.62
N ALA A 323 -5.36 0.85 24.77
CA ALA A 323 -5.57 1.45 23.46
C ALA A 323 -4.45 1.11 22.46
N ASP A 324 -4.82 0.94 21.20
CA ASP A 324 -3.90 0.78 20.09
C ASP A 324 -3.93 2.03 19.20
N THR A 325 -2.82 2.75 19.10
CA THR A 325 -2.74 4.02 18.36
C THR A 325 -2.92 3.86 16.86
N LEU A 326 -2.71 2.67 16.30
CA LEU A 326 -3.06 2.38 14.91
C LEU A 326 -4.58 2.35 14.74
N LEU A 327 -5.32 1.67 15.63
CA LEU A 327 -6.78 1.65 15.61
C LEU A 327 -7.38 3.02 15.94
N MET A 328 -6.77 3.75 16.87
CA MET A 328 -7.17 5.13 17.15
C MET A 328 -7.06 6.02 15.92
N HIS A 329 -5.95 5.89 15.16
CA HIS A 329 -5.76 6.64 13.92
C HIS A 329 -6.71 6.16 12.81
N LEU A 330 -7.02 4.89 12.73
CA LEU A 330 -8.01 4.35 11.81
C LEU A 330 -9.39 5.00 12.01
N LEU A 331 -9.81 5.17 13.26
CA LEU A 331 -11.06 5.87 13.60
C LEU A 331 -10.97 7.39 13.35
N ALA A 332 -9.79 7.98 13.57
CA ALA A 332 -9.58 9.40 13.36
C ALA A 332 -9.55 9.78 11.86
N ASP A 333 -8.93 8.96 11.02
CA ASP A 333 -8.81 9.17 9.58
C ASP A 333 -8.56 7.83 8.86
N ASN A 334 -9.61 7.18 8.39
CA ASN A 334 -9.56 5.85 7.79
C ASN A 334 -8.99 5.81 6.36
N GLU A 335 -8.73 6.96 5.74
CA GLU A 335 -8.20 7.03 4.37
C GLU A 335 -6.69 7.26 4.30
N MET A 336 -6.05 7.58 5.43
CA MET A 336 -4.63 7.86 5.49
C MET A 336 -3.80 6.63 5.88
N PRO A 337 -2.47 6.63 5.65
CA PRO A 337 -1.60 5.59 6.19
C PRO A 337 -1.60 5.56 7.71
N HIS A 338 -1.62 4.35 8.29
CA HIS A 338 -1.67 4.18 9.75
C HIS A 338 -0.34 3.77 10.37
N ASN A 339 0.77 3.70 9.60
CA ASN A 339 2.08 3.37 10.17
C ASN A 339 2.58 4.48 11.12
N LEU A 340 3.33 4.08 12.14
CA LEU A 340 3.80 4.97 13.21
C LEU A 340 4.54 6.21 12.69
N GLY A 341 5.36 6.06 11.65
CA GLY A 341 6.08 7.19 11.06
C GLY A 341 5.16 8.26 10.49
N PHE A 342 4.10 7.85 9.78
CA PHE A 342 3.09 8.77 9.27
C PHE A 342 2.31 9.45 10.42
N VAL A 343 1.80 8.66 11.35
CA VAL A 343 1.02 9.18 12.49
C VAL A 343 1.85 10.17 13.30
N THR A 344 3.11 9.84 13.61
CA THR A 344 4.04 10.74 14.30
C THR A 344 4.22 12.06 13.56
N SER A 345 4.38 12.00 12.24
CA SER A 345 4.59 13.19 11.41
C SER A 345 3.36 14.11 11.36
N VAL A 346 2.18 13.61 11.65
CA VAL A 346 0.93 14.40 11.66
C VAL A 346 0.63 14.96 13.06
N TYR A 347 0.85 14.15 14.09
CA TYR A 347 0.35 14.45 15.44
C TYR A 347 1.40 14.95 16.44
N THR A 348 2.69 14.98 16.07
CA THR A 348 3.76 15.44 16.96
C THR A 348 4.71 16.42 16.26
N ASP A 349 5.57 17.06 17.02
CA ASP A 349 6.64 17.93 16.51
C ASP A 349 7.94 17.15 16.19
N PHE A 350 7.90 15.83 16.14
CA PHE A 350 9.05 15.00 15.79
C PHE A 350 9.47 15.20 14.32
N VAL A 351 10.72 15.57 14.10
CA VAL A 351 11.21 16.02 12.79
C VAL A 351 11.99 14.99 11.99
N GLU A 352 12.46 13.92 12.65
CA GLU A 352 13.28 12.92 11.98
C GLU A 352 12.45 11.96 11.15
N ALA A 353 12.95 11.57 9.99
CA ALA A 353 12.41 10.47 9.20
C ALA A 353 13.04 9.13 9.64
N TRP A 354 13.00 8.79 10.94
CA TRP A 354 13.74 7.64 11.48
C TRP A 354 13.28 6.31 10.86
N LYS A 355 12.00 6.17 10.55
CA LYS A 355 11.46 4.98 9.87
C LYS A 355 11.90 4.82 8.41
N ALA A 356 12.41 5.88 7.78
CA ALA A 356 12.90 5.82 6.41
C ALA A 356 14.32 5.23 6.30
N ASN A 357 15.13 5.41 7.34
CA ASN A 357 16.55 5.07 7.34
C ASN A 357 16.90 3.92 8.29
N HIS A 358 16.03 3.62 9.26
CA HIS A 358 16.26 2.63 10.29
C HIS A 358 15.08 1.66 10.37
N THR A 359 15.40 0.38 10.38
CA THR A 359 14.50 -0.71 10.72
C THR A 359 15.24 -1.63 11.69
N ALA A 360 14.51 -2.37 12.50
CA ALA A 360 15.11 -3.37 13.40
C ALA A 360 16.05 -4.34 12.67
N LEU A 361 15.75 -4.65 11.40
CA LEU A 361 16.55 -5.56 10.57
C LEU A 361 17.86 -4.94 10.07
N ASN A 362 18.00 -3.61 10.11
CA ASN A 362 19.18 -2.88 9.61
C ASN A 362 20.02 -2.28 10.73
N ALA A 363 19.68 -2.54 12.00
CA ALA A 363 20.47 -2.10 13.13
C ALA A 363 21.87 -2.72 13.08
N LYS A 364 22.91 -1.90 13.31
CA LYS A 364 24.30 -2.32 13.22
C LYS A 364 24.79 -3.01 14.49
N ASP A 365 24.20 -2.62 15.60
CA ASP A 365 24.51 -3.14 16.93
C ASP A 365 23.27 -3.09 17.83
N ASP A 366 23.38 -3.67 19.01
CA ASP A 366 22.30 -3.74 20.01
C ASP A 366 21.86 -2.35 20.47
N GLN A 367 22.77 -1.41 20.63
CA GLN A 367 22.44 -0.07 21.11
C GLN A 367 21.60 0.71 20.09
N GLU A 368 21.88 0.55 18.80
CA GLU A 368 21.06 1.15 17.73
C GLU A 368 19.64 0.54 17.74
N LEU A 369 19.53 -0.81 17.90
CA LEU A 369 18.25 -1.50 18.01
C LEU A 369 17.46 -1.03 19.25
N TRP A 370 18.09 -0.98 20.41
CA TRP A 370 17.43 -0.55 21.65
C TRP A 370 16.98 0.92 21.60
N THR A 371 17.82 1.78 21.01
CA THR A 371 17.45 3.20 20.81
C THR A 371 16.26 3.34 19.87
N TYR A 372 16.21 2.50 18.82
CA TYR A 372 15.08 2.46 17.89
C TYR A 372 13.78 2.03 18.59
N CYS A 373 13.80 0.94 19.34
CA CYS A 373 12.66 0.44 20.12
C CYS A 373 12.18 1.49 21.16
N ALA A 374 13.13 2.13 21.89
CA ALA A 374 12.82 3.20 22.83
C ALA A 374 12.11 4.40 22.19
N LYS A 375 12.56 4.80 20.99
CA LYS A 375 11.93 5.87 20.22
C LYS A 375 10.51 5.47 19.78
N ASP A 376 10.32 4.25 19.30
CA ASP A 376 9.01 3.75 18.87
C ASP A 376 8.00 3.78 20.02
N ALA A 377 8.36 3.27 21.19
CA ALA A 377 7.52 3.33 22.39
C ALA A 377 7.22 4.79 22.81
N CYS A 378 8.23 5.68 22.83
CA CYS A 378 8.04 7.06 23.23
C CYS A 378 7.14 7.86 22.26
N VAL A 379 7.34 7.73 20.94
CA VAL A 379 6.46 8.39 19.97
C VAL A 379 5.05 7.82 20.01
N THR A 380 4.89 6.54 20.29
CA THR A 380 3.57 5.90 20.50
C THR A 380 2.85 6.54 21.69
N ALA A 381 3.53 6.72 22.82
CA ALA A 381 2.96 7.43 23.97
C ALA A 381 2.54 8.86 23.62
N ARG A 382 3.34 9.57 22.84
CA ARG A 382 3.06 10.96 22.42
C ARG A 382 1.91 11.08 21.44
N VAL A 383 1.79 10.20 20.45
CA VAL A 383 0.67 10.23 19.49
C VAL A 383 -0.65 9.78 20.11
N ALA A 384 -0.61 8.94 21.14
CA ALA A 384 -1.81 8.50 21.85
C ALA A 384 -2.61 9.67 22.44
N VAL A 385 -1.94 10.70 22.95
CA VAL A 385 -2.60 11.85 23.62
C VAL A 385 -3.48 12.66 22.64
N PRO A 386 -2.99 13.19 21.50
CA PRO A 386 -3.84 13.93 20.56
C PRO A 386 -4.89 13.02 19.90
N LEU A 387 -4.59 11.75 19.63
CA LEU A 387 -5.57 10.79 19.10
C LEU A 387 -6.70 10.55 20.11
N ALA A 388 -6.40 10.36 21.41
CA ALA A 388 -7.41 10.21 22.45
C ALA A 388 -8.34 11.42 22.53
N ARG A 389 -7.80 12.65 22.44
CA ARG A 389 -8.60 13.87 22.38
C ARG A 389 -9.54 13.89 21.17
N GLN A 390 -9.05 13.44 20.00
CA GLN A 390 -9.85 13.40 18.78
C GLN A 390 -10.97 12.37 18.87
N ILE A 391 -10.68 11.15 19.37
CA ILE A 391 -11.67 10.11 19.62
C ILE A 391 -12.73 10.59 20.62
N HIS A 392 -12.28 11.22 21.70
CA HIS A 392 -13.20 11.80 22.71
C HIS A 392 -14.09 12.90 22.13
N SER A 393 -13.53 13.82 21.36
CA SER A 393 -14.30 14.94 20.76
C SER A 393 -15.36 14.49 19.75
N ARG A 394 -15.23 13.27 19.20
CA ARG A 394 -16.16 12.66 18.26
C ARG A 394 -17.07 11.61 18.89
N ASP A 395 -16.97 11.39 20.19
CA ASP A 395 -17.71 10.34 20.93
C ASP A 395 -17.53 8.93 20.37
N GLN A 396 -16.29 8.58 19.98
CA GLN A 396 -15.97 7.33 19.27
C GLN A 396 -15.35 6.23 20.15
N TRP A 397 -15.33 6.37 21.49
CA TRP A 397 -14.74 5.34 22.37
C TRP A 397 -15.45 4.00 22.26
N HIS A 398 -16.77 3.98 22.05
CA HIS A 398 -17.53 2.75 21.85
C HIS A 398 -17.10 1.99 20.57
N LEU A 399 -16.64 2.72 19.52
CA LEU A 399 -16.05 2.11 18.32
C LEU A 399 -14.65 1.58 18.61
N MET A 400 -13.89 2.22 19.49
CA MET A 400 -12.59 1.74 19.92
C MET A 400 -12.68 0.38 20.61
N ASP A 401 -13.66 0.22 21.51
CA ASP A 401 -13.93 -1.05 22.16
C ASP A 401 -14.29 -2.15 21.13
N LEU A 402 -15.12 -1.83 20.14
CA LEU A 402 -15.45 -2.74 19.05
C LEU A 402 -14.19 -3.15 18.25
N GLU A 403 -13.36 -2.18 17.84
CA GLU A 403 -12.13 -2.45 17.07
C GLU A 403 -11.14 -3.31 17.87
N HIS A 404 -10.99 -3.11 19.19
CA HIS A 404 -10.19 -3.98 20.05
C HIS A 404 -10.73 -5.41 20.09
N HIS A 405 -12.04 -5.60 20.21
CA HIS A 405 -12.65 -6.93 20.17
C HIS A 405 -12.42 -7.62 18.83
N LEU A 406 -12.58 -6.89 17.71
CA LEU A 406 -12.34 -7.43 16.38
C LEU A 406 -10.84 -7.76 16.19
N GLN A 407 -9.93 -6.91 16.64
CA GLN A 407 -8.49 -7.20 16.61
C GLN A 407 -8.17 -8.48 17.40
N HIS A 408 -8.78 -8.65 18.58
CA HIS A 408 -8.63 -9.87 19.39
C HIS A 408 -9.12 -11.13 18.66
N VAL A 409 -10.24 -11.06 17.95
CA VAL A 409 -10.73 -12.16 17.09
C VAL A 409 -9.72 -12.48 16.00
N GLY A 410 -9.20 -11.44 15.31
CA GLY A 410 -8.17 -11.60 14.26
C GLY A 410 -6.90 -12.30 14.78
N VAL A 411 -6.43 -11.91 15.96
CA VAL A 411 -5.29 -12.54 16.65
C VAL A 411 -5.58 -14.03 16.99
N GLY A 412 -6.78 -14.31 17.49
CA GLY A 412 -7.21 -15.68 17.76
C GLY A 412 -7.22 -16.55 16.51
N MET A 413 -7.72 -16.02 15.40
CA MET A 413 -7.71 -16.69 14.10
C MET A 413 -6.27 -16.93 13.60
N GLN A 414 -5.39 -15.95 13.72
CA GLN A 414 -3.96 -16.07 13.34
C GLN A 414 -3.28 -17.15 14.21
N ARG A 415 -3.49 -17.13 15.52
CA ARG A 415 -2.91 -18.11 16.46
C ARG A 415 -3.37 -19.53 16.17
N LEU A 416 -4.66 -19.72 15.90
CA LEU A 416 -5.23 -21.04 15.55
C LEU A 416 -4.67 -21.54 14.22
N GLY A 417 -4.56 -20.66 13.22
CA GLY A 417 -4.11 -21.00 11.88
C GLY A 417 -5.05 -21.94 11.12
N LEU A 418 -4.62 -22.37 9.95
CA LEU A 418 -5.32 -23.31 9.07
C LEU A 418 -4.43 -24.52 8.80
N ARG A 419 -4.88 -25.71 9.17
CA ARG A 419 -4.15 -26.95 8.93
C ARG A 419 -4.10 -27.28 7.45
N VAL A 420 -2.90 -27.67 6.96
CA VAL A 420 -2.62 -27.93 5.55
C VAL A 420 -2.48 -29.44 5.30
N ASP A 421 -3.23 -29.94 4.33
CA ASP A 421 -3.07 -31.28 3.79
C ASP A 421 -1.98 -31.27 2.70
N GLN A 422 -0.80 -31.79 3.03
CA GLN A 422 0.34 -31.83 2.11
C GLN A 422 0.10 -32.75 0.89
N ASP A 423 -0.70 -33.80 1.04
CA ASP A 423 -1.03 -34.70 -0.08
C ASP A 423 -1.90 -33.96 -1.12
N ARG A 424 -2.81 -33.10 -0.64
CA ARG A 424 -3.60 -32.23 -1.52
C ARG A 424 -2.74 -31.15 -2.19
N VAL A 425 -1.78 -30.57 -1.49
CA VAL A 425 -0.81 -29.64 -2.10
C VAL A 425 -0.06 -30.33 -3.26
N LEU A 426 0.46 -31.54 -3.04
CA LEU A 426 1.17 -32.31 -4.06
C LEU A 426 0.27 -32.74 -5.21
N PHE A 427 -0.98 -33.07 -4.94
CA PHE A 427 -1.97 -33.38 -5.98
C PHE A 427 -2.18 -32.18 -6.91
N HIS A 428 -2.43 -30.99 -6.35
CA HIS A 428 -2.61 -29.77 -7.14
C HIS A 428 -1.31 -29.36 -7.86
N GLU A 429 -0.14 -29.55 -7.24
CA GLU A 429 1.16 -29.32 -7.89
C GLU A 429 1.27 -30.16 -9.17
N SER A 430 1.03 -31.46 -9.06
CA SER A 430 1.11 -32.41 -10.20
C SER A 430 0.13 -32.01 -11.30
N LYS A 431 -1.12 -31.72 -10.95
CA LYS A 431 -2.15 -31.28 -11.90
C LYS A 431 -1.71 -30.02 -12.65
N PHE A 432 -1.22 -29.01 -11.94
CA PHE A 432 -0.85 -27.72 -12.56
C PHE A 432 0.43 -27.82 -13.39
N LEU A 433 1.39 -28.64 -12.99
CA LEU A 433 2.60 -28.89 -13.79
C LEU A 433 2.26 -29.62 -15.11
N HIS A 434 1.34 -30.58 -15.06
CA HIS A 434 0.86 -31.26 -16.27
C HIS A 434 0.19 -30.27 -17.24
N GLN A 435 -0.76 -29.49 -16.74
CA GLN A 435 -1.47 -28.48 -17.53
C GLN A 435 -0.54 -27.37 -18.06
N LEU A 436 0.44 -26.96 -17.26
CA LEU A 436 1.47 -26.02 -17.68
C LEU A 436 2.29 -26.55 -18.83
N GLN A 437 2.67 -27.85 -18.77
CA GLN A 437 3.46 -28.51 -19.82
C GLN A 437 2.66 -28.71 -21.10
N GLU A 438 1.40 -29.12 -21.02
CA GLU A 438 0.51 -29.25 -22.18
C GLU A 438 0.39 -27.93 -22.95
N ASN A 439 0.10 -26.83 -22.23
CA ASN A 439 -0.02 -25.51 -22.86
C ASN A 439 1.32 -24.99 -23.43
N LYS A 440 2.46 -25.34 -22.80
CA LYS A 440 3.78 -25.04 -23.37
C LYS A 440 4.03 -25.78 -24.66
N ASN A 441 3.62 -27.06 -24.75
CA ASN A 441 3.76 -27.85 -25.96
C ASN A 441 2.94 -27.24 -27.10
N ILE A 442 1.69 -26.85 -26.86
CA ILE A 442 0.85 -26.12 -27.83
C ILE A 442 1.55 -24.85 -28.32
N CYS A 443 2.08 -24.04 -27.42
CA CYS A 443 2.81 -22.83 -27.81
C CYS A 443 4.08 -23.14 -28.62
N ALA A 444 4.79 -24.25 -28.31
CA ALA A 444 5.99 -24.68 -29.03
C ALA A 444 5.67 -25.17 -30.46
N GLU A 445 4.56 -25.84 -30.60
CA GLU A 445 4.07 -26.33 -31.92
C GLU A 445 3.64 -25.16 -32.83
N ILE A 446 2.89 -24.20 -32.28
CA ILE A 446 2.34 -23.08 -33.06
C ILE A 446 3.41 -22.01 -33.37
N VAL A 447 4.33 -21.72 -32.45
CA VAL A 447 5.31 -20.64 -32.62
C VAL A 447 6.73 -21.18 -32.75
N SER A 448 7.30 -21.70 -31.69
CA SER A 448 8.61 -22.35 -31.66
C SER A 448 8.90 -22.93 -30.28
N PRO A 449 9.81 -23.92 -30.17
CA PRO A 449 10.24 -24.48 -28.88
C PRO A 449 10.84 -23.46 -27.92
N ASP A 450 11.43 -22.36 -28.41
CA ASP A 450 12.05 -21.29 -27.62
C ASP A 450 11.07 -20.17 -27.23
N PHE A 451 9.78 -20.31 -27.60
CA PHE A 451 8.79 -19.30 -27.28
C PHE A 451 8.47 -19.28 -25.78
N ASN A 452 8.67 -18.12 -25.17
CA ASN A 452 8.36 -17.91 -23.76
C ASN A 452 7.09 -17.06 -23.59
N ALA A 453 5.97 -17.71 -23.25
CA ALA A 453 4.66 -17.08 -23.00
C ALA A 453 4.68 -16.01 -21.88
N ASN A 454 5.62 -16.10 -20.93
CA ASN A 454 5.80 -15.10 -19.88
C ASN A 454 6.60 -13.86 -20.34
N SER A 455 7.27 -13.94 -21.50
CA SER A 455 8.02 -12.82 -22.07
C SER A 455 7.08 -11.82 -22.77
N THR A 456 6.83 -10.68 -22.12
CA THR A 456 6.02 -9.60 -22.71
C THR A 456 6.61 -9.09 -24.03
N LEU A 457 7.92 -9.16 -24.20
CA LEU A 457 8.60 -8.73 -25.43
C LEU A 457 8.32 -9.68 -26.59
N GLN A 458 8.48 -10.99 -26.38
CA GLN A 458 8.21 -11.99 -27.44
C GLN A 458 6.73 -11.96 -27.81
N LEU A 459 5.84 -11.90 -26.82
CA LEU A 459 4.41 -11.87 -27.07
C LEU A 459 3.98 -10.60 -27.82
N ARG A 460 4.52 -9.42 -27.49
CA ARG A 460 4.26 -8.18 -28.25
C ARG A 460 4.72 -8.28 -29.69
N LYS A 461 5.92 -8.82 -29.91
CA LYS A 461 6.45 -9.02 -31.27
C LYS A 461 5.52 -9.89 -32.08
N LEU A 462 5.04 -10.98 -31.52
CA LEU A 462 4.10 -11.91 -32.19
C LEU A 462 2.74 -11.24 -32.45
N LEU A 463 2.07 -10.75 -31.41
CA LEU A 463 0.69 -10.25 -31.52
C LEU A 463 0.58 -8.98 -32.36
N PHE A 464 1.43 -7.98 -32.09
CA PHE A 464 1.32 -6.66 -32.71
C PHE A 464 2.31 -6.46 -33.87
N GLY A 465 3.41 -7.20 -33.90
CA GLY A 465 4.41 -7.12 -34.97
C GLY A 465 4.10 -8.06 -36.14
N GLU A 466 3.98 -9.35 -35.85
CA GLU A 466 3.81 -10.41 -36.88
C GLU A 466 2.33 -10.59 -37.27
N TRP A 467 1.43 -10.72 -36.28
CA TRP A 467 0.00 -10.86 -36.56
C TRP A 467 -0.71 -9.53 -36.83
N LYS A 468 -0.06 -8.38 -36.56
CA LYS A 468 -0.56 -7.03 -36.81
C LYS A 468 -1.92 -6.76 -36.16
N LEU A 469 -2.20 -7.37 -35.01
CA LEU A 469 -3.40 -7.10 -34.25
C LEU A 469 -3.35 -5.67 -33.68
N SER A 470 -4.51 -5.00 -33.59
CA SER A 470 -4.61 -3.70 -32.96
C SER A 470 -4.50 -3.84 -31.43
N PRO A 471 -3.64 -3.06 -30.74
CA PRO A 471 -3.57 -3.09 -29.30
C PRO A 471 -4.85 -2.51 -28.66
N GLU A 472 -5.45 -3.23 -27.75
CA GLU A 472 -6.64 -2.80 -26.97
C GLU A 472 -6.26 -1.79 -25.87
N LYS A 473 -5.04 -1.92 -25.34
CA LYS A 473 -4.59 -1.16 -24.18
C LYS A 473 -3.09 -0.89 -24.25
N TYR A 474 -2.68 0.27 -23.74
CA TYR A 474 -1.27 0.64 -23.64
C TYR A 474 -0.86 0.81 -22.18
N ASN A 475 0.37 0.43 -21.83
CA ASN A 475 0.92 0.70 -20.53
C ASN A 475 1.14 2.21 -20.34
N GLU A 476 0.53 2.80 -19.35
CA GLU A 476 0.57 4.25 -19.09
C GLU A 476 2.00 4.79 -18.87
N LYS A 477 2.87 3.98 -18.23
CA LYS A 477 4.25 4.40 -17.91
C LYS A 477 5.19 4.29 -19.12
N THR A 478 5.03 3.25 -19.93
CA THR A 478 5.99 2.96 -21.00
C THR A 478 5.48 3.31 -22.39
N GLY A 479 4.17 3.46 -22.57
CA GLY A 479 3.52 3.65 -23.85
C GLY A 479 3.54 2.42 -24.77
N ASP A 480 3.97 1.27 -24.25
CA ASP A 480 4.00 0.02 -25.02
C ASP A 480 2.62 -0.65 -25.00
N PRO A 481 2.24 -1.41 -26.05
CA PRO A 481 1.03 -2.23 -26.03
C PRO A 481 1.01 -3.20 -24.82
N SER A 482 -0.12 -3.30 -24.13
CA SER A 482 -0.29 -4.27 -23.04
C SER A 482 -0.41 -5.67 -23.59
N THR A 483 0.01 -6.65 -22.80
CA THR A 483 -0.21 -8.09 -23.01
C THR A 483 -0.69 -8.72 -21.71
N ASP A 484 -1.37 -7.94 -20.85
CA ASP A 484 -1.98 -8.47 -19.63
C ASP A 484 -3.15 -9.41 -19.96
N ASP A 485 -3.66 -10.11 -18.96
CA ASP A 485 -4.71 -11.08 -19.15
C ASP A 485 -6.00 -10.44 -19.70
N GLU A 486 -6.29 -9.22 -19.29
CA GLU A 486 -7.42 -8.44 -19.79
C GLU A 486 -7.32 -8.19 -21.30
N THR A 487 -6.15 -7.78 -21.78
CA THR A 487 -5.87 -7.62 -23.23
C THR A 487 -6.00 -8.94 -24.00
N LEU A 488 -5.47 -10.02 -23.44
CA LEU A 488 -5.56 -11.34 -24.08
C LEU A 488 -6.99 -11.88 -24.14
N ARG A 489 -7.81 -11.62 -23.11
CA ARG A 489 -9.25 -11.93 -23.11
C ARG A 489 -9.99 -11.13 -24.18
N ALA A 490 -9.75 -9.81 -24.25
CA ALA A 490 -10.36 -8.95 -25.25
C ALA A 490 -10.02 -9.42 -26.68
N MET A 491 -8.80 -9.91 -26.92
CA MET A 491 -8.42 -10.48 -28.21
C MET A 491 -9.23 -11.70 -28.58
N LEU A 492 -9.53 -12.60 -27.65
CA LEU A 492 -10.37 -13.78 -27.88
C LEU A 492 -11.82 -13.42 -28.20
N THR A 493 -12.30 -12.26 -27.76
CA THR A 493 -13.69 -11.82 -27.93
C THR A 493 -13.90 -10.84 -29.07
N HIS A 494 -12.94 -9.92 -29.30
CA HIS A 494 -13.09 -8.79 -30.24
C HIS A 494 -12.39 -9.01 -31.59
N HIS A 495 -11.36 -9.86 -31.63
CA HIS A 495 -10.62 -10.16 -32.85
C HIS A 495 -11.11 -11.46 -33.47
N ASN A 496 -11.32 -11.46 -34.78
CA ASN A 496 -11.70 -12.65 -35.54
C ASN A 496 -10.44 -13.53 -35.73
N LEU A 497 -9.98 -14.15 -34.65
CA LEU A 497 -8.82 -15.05 -34.68
C LEU A 497 -9.21 -16.38 -35.33
N ASP A 498 -8.32 -16.94 -36.14
CA ASP A 498 -8.43 -18.34 -36.54
C ASP A 498 -8.23 -19.26 -35.31
N GLU A 499 -8.57 -20.54 -35.49
CA GLU A 499 -8.56 -21.51 -34.40
C GLU A 499 -7.15 -21.66 -33.78
N GLU A 500 -6.10 -21.66 -34.59
CA GLU A 500 -4.72 -21.81 -34.15
C GLU A 500 -4.25 -20.61 -33.32
N ARG A 501 -4.57 -19.38 -33.76
CA ARG A 501 -4.26 -18.16 -33.01
C ARG A 501 -5.06 -18.04 -31.73
N ALA A 502 -6.34 -18.40 -31.77
CA ALA A 502 -7.18 -18.41 -30.56
C ALA A 502 -6.64 -19.43 -29.54
N GLN A 503 -6.27 -20.64 -30.01
CA GLN A 503 -5.65 -21.65 -29.17
C GLN A 503 -4.33 -21.17 -28.54
N LEU A 504 -3.48 -20.49 -29.31
CA LEU A 504 -2.23 -19.94 -28.78
C LEU A 504 -2.50 -18.89 -27.69
N VAL A 505 -3.39 -17.93 -27.94
CA VAL A 505 -3.72 -16.88 -26.95
C VAL A 505 -4.27 -17.52 -25.67
N GLN A 506 -5.14 -18.50 -25.80
CA GLN A 506 -5.66 -19.24 -24.64
C GLN A 506 -4.55 -19.99 -23.90
N SER A 507 -3.67 -20.68 -24.62
CA SER A 507 -2.54 -21.40 -24.01
C SER A 507 -1.57 -20.46 -23.28
N VAL A 508 -1.28 -19.28 -23.83
CA VAL A 508 -0.48 -18.23 -23.15
C VAL A 508 -1.15 -17.80 -21.83
N ARG A 509 -2.46 -17.61 -21.83
CA ARG A 509 -3.23 -17.29 -20.62
C ARG A 509 -3.13 -18.41 -19.58
N MET A 510 -3.31 -19.65 -20.00
CA MET A 510 -3.21 -20.82 -19.11
C MET A 510 -1.80 -21.00 -18.54
N ILE A 511 -0.75 -20.82 -19.33
CA ILE A 511 0.64 -20.84 -18.84
C ILE A 511 0.83 -19.81 -17.72
N ARG A 512 0.37 -18.57 -17.92
CA ARG A 512 0.48 -17.52 -16.91
C ARG A 512 -0.34 -17.81 -15.66
N ARG A 513 -1.57 -18.33 -15.82
CA ARG A 513 -2.44 -18.76 -14.73
C ARG A 513 -1.77 -19.84 -13.88
N TYR A 514 -1.33 -20.94 -14.49
CA TYR A 514 -0.70 -22.04 -13.75
C TYR A 514 0.65 -21.63 -13.14
N THR A 515 1.44 -20.81 -13.84
CA THR A 515 2.67 -20.24 -13.27
C THR A 515 2.37 -19.42 -12.01
N LYS A 516 1.30 -18.62 -12.02
CA LYS A 516 0.86 -17.84 -10.86
C LYS A 516 0.34 -18.76 -9.74
N LEU A 517 -0.48 -19.76 -10.05
CA LEU A 517 -1.01 -20.69 -9.04
C LEU A 517 0.11 -21.48 -8.36
N LEU A 518 1.07 -21.97 -9.11
CA LEU A 518 2.25 -22.64 -8.56
C LEU A 518 3.09 -21.69 -7.71
N GLY A 519 3.40 -20.49 -8.22
CA GLY A 519 4.29 -19.56 -7.54
C GLY A 519 3.66 -18.86 -6.33
N THR A 520 2.36 -18.55 -6.38
CA THR A 520 1.68 -17.77 -5.34
C THR A 520 1.11 -18.66 -4.23
N TYR A 521 0.63 -19.85 -4.56
CA TYR A 521 -0.07 -20.71 -3.59
C TYR A 521 0.68 -22.01 -3.31
N ILE A 522 0.96 -22.82 -4.33
CA ILE A 522 1.46 -24.18 -4.14
C ILE A 522 2.88 -24.20 -3.57
N ASN A 523 3.83 -23.53 -4.23
CA ASN A 523 5.23 -23.53 -3.78
C ASN A 523 5.41 -22.94 -2.36
N PRO A 524 4.75 -21.83 -1.99
CA PRO A 524 4.81 -21.34 -0.63
C PRO A 524 4.19 -22.30 0.40
N LEU A 525 3.04 -22.91 0.12
CA LEU A 525 2.41 -23.91 1.00
C LEU A 525 3.27 -25.17 1.19
N LYS A 526 4.06 -25.53 0.18
CA LYS A 526 4.98 -26.67 0.24
C LYS A 526 6.26 -26.37 1.04
N ASN A 527 6.79 -25.14 0.96
CA ASN A 527 8.17 -24.88 1.36
C ASN A 527 8.36 -23.87 2.49
N THR A 528 7.50 -22.87 2.64
CA THR A 528 7.81 -21.71 3.48
C THR A 528 6.71 -21.21 4.41
N LEU A 529 5.45 -21.44 4.09
CA LEU A 529 4.33 -20.87 4.85
C LEU A 529 3.80 -21.79 5.95
N VAL A 530 4.01 -23.09 5.83
CA VAL A 530 3.53 -24.06 6.81
C VAL A 530 4.55 -24.17 7.92
N LEU A 531 4.15 -23.86 9.14
CA LEU A 531 4.99 -23.93 10.33
C LEU A 531 5.13 -25.38 10.84
N SER A 532 5.89 -25.56 11.89
CA SER A 532 6.19 -26.88 12.50
C SER A 532 4.95 -27.60 13.01
N ASP A 533 3.86 -26.90 13.28
CA ASP A 533 2.55 -27.44 13.69
C ASP A 533 1.68 -27.92 12.50
N GLY A 534 2.17 -27.84 11.26
CA GLY A 534 1.46 -28.24 10.05
C GLY A 534 0.41 -27.23 9.59
N ARG A 535 0.48 -25.96 10.01
CA ARG A 535 -0.49 -24.92 9.74
C ARG A 535 0.12 -23.71 9.05
N ILE A 536 -0.72 -22.95 8.36
CA ILE A 536 -0.44 -21.56 8.01
C ILE A 536 -1.13 -20.64 9.02
N HIS A 537 -0.51 -19.49 9.30
CA HIS A 537 -1.00 -18.51 10.27
C HIS A 537 -1.18 -17.12 9.62
N PRO A 538 -2.22 -16.95 8.80
CA PRO A 538 -2.47 -15.67 8.15
C PRO A 538 -2.69 -14.56 9.17
N SER A 539 -2.06 -13.42 8.94
CA SER A 539 -2.34 -12.20 9.70
C SER A 539 -3.67 -11.59 9.23
N TYR A 540 -4.53 -11.19 10.16
CA TYR A 540 -5.80 -10.52 9.88
C TYR A 540 -5.80 -9.15 10.51
N ASN A 541 -5.97 -8.11 9.69
CA ASN A 541 -5.94 -6.74 10.17
C ASN A 541 -7.19 -5.95 9.73
N ARG A 542 -7.43 -4.80 10.40
CA ARG A 542 -8.59 -3.93 10.24
C ARG A 542 -8.30 -2.67 9.41
N LEU A 543 -7.17 -2.64 8.67
CA LEU A 543 -6.70 -1.47 7.94
C LEU A 543 -7.55 -0.98 6.76
N PRO A 544 -8.36 -1.83 6.07
CA PRO A 544 -9.20 -1.32 4.99
C PRO A 544 -10.16 -0.23 5.46
N ALA A 545 -10.22 0.89 4.74
CA ALA A 545 -11.10 2.02 5.03
C ALA A 545 -12.60 1.65 5.08
N THR A 546 -12.97 0.50 4.50
CA THR A 546 -14.33 -0.05 4.55
C THR A 546 -14.66 -0.76 5.86
N GLY A 547 -13.74 -0.87 6.82
CA GLY A 547 -13.92 -1.61 8.06
C GLY A 547 -13.99 -3.13 7.89
N ARG A 548 -13.57 -3.68 6.74
CA ARG A 548 -13.43 -5.15 6.54
C ARG A 548 -12.12 -5.66 7.10
N TYR A 549 -12.02 -6.97 7.35
CA TYR A 549 -10.73 -7.60 7.55
C TYR A 549 -9.97 -7.66 6.23
N SER A 550 -8.67 -7.46 6.28
CA SER A 550 -7.75 -7.90 5.26
C SER A 550 -6.81 -8.96 5.80
N SER A 551 -6.32 -9.83 4.92
CA SER A 551 -5.40 -10.90 5.29
C SER A 551 -4.09 -10.77 4.53
N SER A 552 -2.98 -11.05 5.23
CA SER A 552 -1.62 -11.04 4.68
C SER A 552 -0.76 -12.13 5.32
N GLU A 553 0.32 -12.49 4.66
CA GLU A 553 1.38 -13.38 5.15
C GLU A 553 0.92 -14.77 5.67
N PRO A 554 0.19 -15.57 4.86
CA PRO A 554 -0.30 -15.33 3.51
C PRO A 554 -1.68 -14.68 3.45
N ASN A 555 -2.07 -14.12 2.29
CA ASN A 555 -3.44 -13.64 2.09
C ASN A 555 -4.40 -14.84 1.90
N ALA A 556 -4.99 -15.31 2.99
CA ALA A 556 -5.91 -16.45 2.97
C ALA A 556 -7.27 -16.12 2.32
N GLN A 557 -7.67 -14.84 2.25
CA GLN A 557 -8.93 -14.42 1.63
C GLN A 557 -8.91 -14.52 0.11
N ASN A 558 -7.73 -14.56 -0.51
CA ASN A 558 -7.56 -14.64 -1.97
C ASN A 558 -7.32 -16.07 -2.48
N ILE A 559 -7.42 -17.09 -1.62
CA ILE A 559 -7.26 -18.48 -2.02
C ILE A 559 -8.44 -18.89 -2.90
N PRO A 560 -8.19 -19.32 -4.16
CA PRO A 560 -9.25 -19.77 -5.07
C PRO A 560 -10.09 -20.90 -4.46
N GLU A 561 -11.38 -20.91 -4.76
CA GLU A 561 -12.32 -21.87 -4.19
C GLU A 561 -11.88 -23.34 -4.43
N PHE A 562 -11.38 -23.64 -5.62
CA PHE A 562 -10.92 -24.99 -5.98
C PHE A 562 -9.60 -25.43 -5.29
N LEU A 563 -8.91 -24.52 -4.57
CA LEU A 563 -7.74 -24.84 -3.74
C LEU A 563 -8.09 -24.93 -2.25
N ARG A 564 -9.32 -24.66 -1.86
CA ARG A 564 -9.71 -24.66 -0.44
C ARG A 564 -9.72 -26.05 0.17
N ASP A 565 -9.78 -27.12 -0.65
CA ASP A 565 -9.67 -28.50 -0.24
C ASP A 565 -8.28 -28.89 0.33
N ILE A 566 -7.28 -28.00 0.17
CA ILE A 566 -5.97 -28.10 0.82
C ILE A 566 -6.08 -27.89 2.34
N PHE A 567 -7.09 -27.14 2.80
CA PHE A 567 -7.26 -26.84 4.21
C PHE A 567 -8.25 -27.83 4.82
N ILE A 568 -7.81 -28.47 5.90
CA ILE A 568 -8.58 -29.52 6.58
C ILE A 568 -8.81 -29.16 8.06
N PRO A 569 -9.94 -29.55 8.66
CA PRO A 569 -10.15 -29.41 10.08
C PRO A 569 -9.29 -30.41 10.87
N GLU A 570 -9.28 -30.29 12.20
CA GLU A 570 -8.74 -31.31 13.08
C GLU A 570 -9.49 -32.63 12.95
N GLU A 571 -8.84 -33.72 13.32
CA GLU A 571 -9.47 -35.02 13.36
C GLU A 571 -10.71 -35.00 14.27
N GLY A 572 -11.82 -35.52 13.79
CA GLY A 572 -13.10 -35.47 14.47
C GLY A 572 -13.84 -34.11 14.42
N HIS A 573 -13.32 -33.11 13.76
CA HIS A 573 -13.93 -31.79 13.56
C HIS A 573 -14.41 -31.56 12.14
N LEU A 574 -15.25 -30.55 11.97
CA LEU A 574 -15.75 -30.11 10.67
C LEU A 574 -15.59 -28.60 10.55
N PHE A 575 -15.34 -28.10 9.36
CA PHE A 575 -15.52 -26.68 9.07
C PHE A 575 -17.02 -26.34 9.01
N VAL A 576 -17.43 -25.31 9.73
CA VAL A 576 -18.77 -24.74 9.65
C VAL A 576 -18.65 -23.38 8.96
N GLY A 577 -19.25 -23.27 7.77
CA GLY A 577 -19.32 -22.01 7.04
C GLY A 577 -20.66 -21.33 7.26
N ALA A 578 -20.65 -20.03 7.57
CA ALA A 578 -21.83 -19.19 7.61
C ALA A 578 -21.56 -17.92 6.83
N ASP A 579 -22.47 -17.55 5.94
CA ASP A 579 -22.43 -16.34 5.13
C ASP A 579 -23.77 -15.59 5.23
N MET A 580 -23.68 -14.28 5.35
CA MET A 580 -24.87 -13.42 5.38
C MET A 580 -25.40 -13.27 3.95
N ASP A 581 -26.56 -13.88 3.67
CA ASP A 581 -27.15 -13.85 2.33
C ASP A 581 -27.42 -12.41 1.89
N GLN A 582 -26.69 -11.97 0.86
CA GLN A 582 -26.85 -10.68 0.18
C GLN A 582 -26.84 -9.46 1.12
N LEU A 583 -25.94 -9.44 2.11
CA LEU A 583 -25.86 -8.41 3.15
C LEU A 583 -25.83 -6.98 2.56
N GLU A 584 -24.96 -6.74 1.57
CA GLU A 584 -24.82 -5.42 0.94
C GLU A 584 -26.12 -4.95 0.27
N LEU A 585 -26.80 -5.88 -0.40
CA LEU A 585 -28.08 -5.58 -1.05
C LEU A 585 -29.19 -5.26 -0.04
N ARG A 586 -29.19 -5.96 1.10
CA ARG A 586 -30.15 -5.72 2.19
C ARG A 586 -29.95 -4.33 2.80
N LEU A 587 -28.72 -3.99 3.12
CA LEU A 587 -28.36 -2.68 3.66
C LEU A 587 -28.71 -1.56 2.67
N LEU A 588 -28.40 -1.74 1.39
CA LEU A 588 -28.74 -0.76 0.35
C LEU A 588 -30.26 -0.58 0.21
N ALA A 589 -31.00 -1.69 0.26
CA ALA A 589 -32.48 -1.65 0.18
C ALA A 589 -33.09 -0.88 1.37
N GLU A 590 -32.55 -1.06 2.55
CA GLU A 590 -32.94 -0.35 3.77
C GLU A 590 -32.64 1.15 3.67
N GLU A 591 -31.38 1.51 3.39
CA GLU A 591 -30.94 2.90 3.26
C GLU A 591 -31.66 3.67 2.15
N ALA A 592 -31.92 3.02 1.01
CA ALA A 592 -32.67 3.61 -0.10
C ALA A 592 -34.17 3.57 0.08
N ASN A 593 -34.70 2.95 1.13
CA ASN A 593 -36.13 2.69 1.34
C ASN A 593 -36.80 2.06 0.09
N ALA A 594 -36.08 1.09 -0.53
CA ALA A 594 -36.49 0.46 -1.79
C ALA A 594 -37.58 -0.59 -1.56
N ALA A 595 -38.85 -0.16 -1.51
CA ALA A 595 -39.98 -0.99 -1.10
C ALA A 595 -40.11 -2.32 -1.88
N THR A 596 -39.92 -2.31 -3.21
CA THR A 596 -39.98 -3.52 -4.03
C THR A 596 -38.92 -4.53 -3.63
N LEU A 597 -37.67 -4.07 -3.45
CA LEU A 597 -36.54 -4.91 -3.09
C LEU A 597 -36.68 -5.45 -1.66
N LEU A 598 -37.12 -4.61 -0.72
CA LEU A 598 -37.41 -5.01 0.66
C LEU A 598 -38.53 -6.07 0.71
N ASN A 599 -39.59 -5.90 -0.07
CA ASN A 599 -40.65 -6.90 -0.16
C ASN A 599 -40.15 -8.24 -0.72
N THR A 600 -39.31 -8.23 -1.76
CA THR A 600 -38.69 -9.43 -2.33
C THR A 600 -37.85 -10.15 -1.29
N ILE A 601 -37.01 -9.41 -0.56
CA ILE A 601 -36.15 -9.95 0.49
C ILE A 601 -36.98 -10.53 1.64
N ASN A 602 -38.00 -9.82 2.10
CA ASN A 602 -38.89 -10.25 3.20
C ASN A 602 -39.71 -11.48 2.81
N ALA A 603 -40.09 -11.60 1.55
CA ALA A 603 -40.73 -12.80 1.01
C ALA A 603 -39.80 -13.99 0.82
N LYS A 604 -38.49 -13.83 1.18
CA LYS A 604 -37.42 -14.85 1.01
C LYS A 604 -37.26 -15.30 -0.45
N LEU A 605 -37.53 -14.44 -1.40
CA LEU A 605 -37.27 -14.67 -2.82
C LEU A 605 -35.83 -14.30 -3.14
N ASP A 606 -35.27 -14.84 -4.25
CA ASP A 606 -33.94 -14.44 -4.72
C ASP A 606 -34.04 -13.15 -5.55
N PRO A 607 -33.52 -12.00 -5.08
CA PRO A 607 -33.64 -10.73 -5.79
C PRO A 607 -33.07 -10.74 -7.20
N HIS A 608 -32.06 -11.58 -7.48
CA HIS A 608 -31.48 -11.68 -8.82
C HIS A 608 -32.39 -12.46 -9.78
N ASN A 609 -33.17 -13.41 -9.26
CA ASN A 609 -34.20 -14.09 -10.04
C ASN A 609 -35.35 -13.11 -10.40
N GLU A 610 -35.75 -12.29 -9.43
CA GLU A 610 -36.79 -11.29 -9.66
C GLU A 610 -36.33 -10.20 -10.64
N ASN A 611 -35.07 -9.74 -10.49
CA ASN A 611 -34.45 -8.83 -11.46
C ASN A 611 -34.36 -9.45 -12.87
N MET A 612 -34.05 -10.73 -12.95
CA MET A 612 -34.02 -11.46 -14.21
C MET A 612 -35.41 -11.54 -14.88
N GLU A 613 -36.48 -11.75 -14.08
CA GLU A 613 -37.86 -11.72 -14.59
C GLU A 613 -38.24 -10.31 -15.06
N ILE A 614 -37.81 -9.24 -14.37
CA ILE A 614 -38.06 -7.86 -14.80
C ILE A 614 -37.39 -7.58 -16.15
N VAL A 615 -36.16 -8.01 -16.35
CA VAL A 615 -35.37 -7.76 -17.57
C VAL A 615 -35.80 -8.60 -18.74
N TYR A 616 -35.99 -9.91 -18.55
CA TYR A 616 -36.20 -10.87 -19.63
C TYR A 616 -37.64 -11.40 -19.72
N GLY A 617 -38.53 -10.99 -18.80
CA GLY A 617 -39.91 -11.46 -18.74
C GLY A 617 -40.08 -12.85 -18.10
N ARG A 618 -41.32 -13.27 -17.98
CA ARG A 618 -41.68 -14.54 -17.30
C ARG A 618 -41.14 -15.82 -17.98
N SER A 619 -40.79 -15.75 -19.25
CA SER A 619 -40.20 -16.87 -20.01
C SER A 619 -38.90 -17.41 -19.43
N ILE A 620 -38.22 -16.65 -18.54
CA ILE A 620 -37.04 -17.13 -17.84
C ILE A 620 -37.29 -18.42 -17.04
N TRP A 621 -38.52 -18.60 -16.53
CA TRP A 621 -38.88 -19.77 -15.76
C TRP A 621 -39.08 -21.04 -16.61
N GLU A 622 -39.00 -20.88 -17.93
CA GLU A 622 -39.03 -21.97 -18.93
C GLU A 622 -37.63 -22.36 -19.39
N LEU A 623 -36.61 -21.60 -18.97
CA LEU A 623 -35.21 -21.90 -19.34
C LEU A 623 -34.75 -23.21 -18.73
N GLU A 624 -33.82 -23.89 -19.44
CA GLU A 624 -33.17 -25.09 -18.93
C GLU A 624 -32.54 -24.85 -17.55
N GLY A 625 -32.94 -25.69 -16.60
CA GLY A 625 -32.45 -25.61 -15.22
C GLY A 625 -33.13 -24.56 -14.36
N ALA A 626 -34.24 -23.96 -14.80
CA ALA A 626 -35.05 -23.07 -13.98
C ALA A 626 -35.51 -23.82 -12.72
N PRO A 627 -35.42 -23.20 -11.52
CA PRO A 627 -35.86 -23.84 -10.29
C PRO A 627 -37.41 -23.74 -10.14
N THR A 628 -38.00 -24.74 -9.52
CA THR A 628 -39.42 -24.69 -9.12
C THR A 628 -39.65 -23.75 -7.92
N ASP A 629 -38.63 -23.53 -7.13
CA ASP A 629 -38.63 -22.61 -5.98
C ASP A 629 -37.88 -21.33 -6.38
N ARG A 630 -38.57 -20.21 -6.42
CA ARG A 630 -38.05 -18.89 -6.83
C ARG A 630 -36.89 -18.37 -5.95
N ALA A 631 -36.72 -18.91 -4.76
CA ALA A 631 -35.60 -18.63 -3.86
C ALA A 631 -34.28 -19.32 -4.27
N LYS A 632 -34.34 -20.32 -5.17
CA LYS A 632 -33.16 -21.11 -5.56
C LYS A 632 -32.48 -20.57 -6.82
N LYS A 633 -31.15 -20.77 -6.87
CA LYS A 633 -30.25 -20.23 -7.93
C LYS A 633 -30.41 -20.92 -9.30
N GLY A 634 -31.17 -22.02 -9.40
CA GLY A 634 -31.32 -22.80 -10.63
C GLY A 634 -30.02 -23.48 -11.10
N LYS A 635 -30.07 -24.07 -12.31
CA LYS A 635 -28.94 -24.77 -12.96
C LYS A 635 -28.85 -24.37 -14.45
N GLY A 636 -27.90 -24.92 -15.18
CA GLY A 636 -27.80 -24.82 -16.64
C GLY A 636 -27.89 -23.38 -17.15
N LEU A 637 -28.67 -23.18 -18.22
CA LEU A 637 -28.86 -21.88 -18.86
C LEU A 637 -29.48 -20.84 -17.92
N PHE A 638 -30.42 -21.23 -17.05
CA PHE A 638 -31.01 -20.33 -16.06
C PHE A 638 -29.94 -19.76 -15.12
N LYS A 639 -29.05 -20.60 -14.56
CA LYS A 639 -27.96 -20.15 -13.68
C LYS A 639 -27.01 -19.19 -14.39
N ARG A 640 -26.72 -19.41 -15.67
CA ARG A 640 -25.85 -18.52 -16.46
C ARG A 640 -26.50 -17.15 -16.65
N THR A 641 -27.77 -17.09 -17.10
CA THR A 641 -28.53 -15.83 -17.28
C THR A 641 -28.64 -15.07 -15.97
N ARG A 642 -28.92 -15.79 -14.87
CA ARG A 642 -28.92 -15.19 -13.51
C ARG A 642 -27.54 -14.60 -13.13
N GLY A 643 -26.45 -15.26 -13.48
CA GLY A 643 -25.10 -14.78 -13.28
C GLY A 643 -24.82 -13.47 -14.00
N ILE A 644 -25.26 -13.35 -15.25
CA ILE A 644 -25.16 -12.08 -16.02
C ILE A 644 -25.94 -10.97 -15.31
N THR A 645 -27.20 -11.20 -15.01
CA THR A 645 -28.07 -10.21 -14.35
C THR A 645 -27.50 -9.76 -13.01
N LYS A 646 -26.99 -10.70 -12.22
CA LYS A 646 -26.30 -10.40 -10.95
C LYS A 646 -25.11 -9.48 -11.14
N ASN A 647 -24.21 -9.78 -12.09
CA ASN A 647 -22.99 -9.00 -12.30
C ASN A 647 -23.30 -7.61 -12.85
N VAL A 648 -24.25 -7.52 -13.79
CA VAL A 648 -24.76 -6.22 -14.31
C VAL A 648 -25.36 -5.38 -13.19
N PHE A 649 -26.21 -5.98 -12.36
CA PHE A 649 -26.87 -5.29 -11.27
C PHE A 649 -25.88 -4.72 -10.23
N TYR A 650 -24.91 -5.52 -9.78
CA TYR A 650 -23.89 -5.06 -8.86
C TYR A 650 -23.01 -3.96 -9.47
N ALA A 651 -22.56 -4.13 -10.70
CA ALA A 651 -21.75 -3.11 -11.37
C ALA A 651 -22.52 -1.79 -11.54
N TRP A 652 -23.81 -1.86 -11.85
CA TRP A 652 -24.69 -0.70 -11.94
C TRP A 652 -24.91 -0.02 -10.57
N GLN A 653 -25.10 -0.78 -9.49
CA GLN A 653 -25.20 -0.24 -8.12
C GLN A 653 -23.98 0.61 -7.74
N TYR A 654 -22.79 0.23 -8.21
CA TYR A 654 -21.54 0.97 -8.01
C TYR A 654 -21.29 2.04 -9.09
N ALA A 655 -22.33 2.46 -9.81
CA ALA A 655 -22.29 3.51 -10.84
C ALA A 655 -21.26 3.23 -11.97
N ALA A 656 -21.02 1.96 -12.29
CA ALA A 656 -20.15 1.60 -13.39
C ALA A 656 -20.73 2.00 -14.75
N SER A 657 -19.88 2.44 -15.68
CA SER A 657 -20.31 2.74 -17.06
C SER A 657 -20.67 1.47 -17.84
N ILE A 658 -21.49 1.60 -18.88
CA ILE A 658 -21.83 0.45 -19.75
C ILE A 658 -20.60 -0.27 -20.29
N PRO A 659 -19.55 0.39 -20.79
CA PRO A 659 -18.31 -0.31 -21.17
C PRO A 659 -17.67 -1.07 -20.02
N THR A 660 -17.65 -0.50 -18.81
CA THR A 660 -17.09 -1.17 -17.62
C THR A 660 -17.91 -2.40 -17.23
N ILE A 661 -19.24 -2.30 -17.25
CA ILE A 661 -20.14 -3.41 -16.97
C ILE A 661 -19.96 -4.52 -18.00
N HIS A 662 -19.92 -4.18 -19.30
CA HIS A 662 -19.67 -5.13 -20.37
C HIS A 662 -18.37 -5.88 -20.15
N GLN A 663 -17.27 -5.17 -19.89
CA GLN A 663 -15.97 -5.76 -19.64
C GLN A 663 -15.98 -6.74 -18.45
N GLN A 664 -16.63 -6.38 -17.36
CA GLN A 664 -16.77 -7.27 -16.20
C GLN A 664 -17.56 -8.54 -16.52
N VAL A 665 -18.67 -8.41 -17.27
CA VAL A 665 -19.52 -9.56 -17.62
C VAL A 665 -18.81 -10.51 -18.57
N VAL A 666 -18.19 -10.01 -19.65
CA VAL A 666 -17.49 -10.87 -20.62
C VAL A 666 -16.20 -11.47 -20.09
N SER A 667 -15.66 -10.95 -18.99
CA SER A 667 -14.45 -11.47 -18.35
C SER A 667 -14.72 -12.59 -17.34
N VAL A 668 -15.97 -12.96 -17.11
CA VAL A 668 -16.30 -14.05 -16.17
C VAL A 668 -15.85 -15.40 -16.76
N GLU A 669 -15.06 -16.13 -15.98
CA GLU A 669 -14.54 -17.45 -16.34
C GLU A 669 -15.15 -18.54 -15.46
N ASP A 670 -15.18 -19.76 -15.99
CA ASP A 670 -15.37 -20.96 -15.18
C ASP A 670 -14.04 -21.41 -14.51
N ASP A 671 -14.08 -22.52 -13.78
CA ASP A 671 -12.91 -23.02 -13.04
C ASP A 671 -11.76 -23.44 -13.98
N ASP A 672 -12.06 -23.77 -15.23
CA ASP A 672 -11.08 -24.14 -16.26
C ASP A 672 -10.54 -22.92 -17.02
N GLY A 673 -11.02 -21.72 -16.73
CA GLY A 673 -10.61 -20.45 -17.36
C GLY A 673 -11.28 -20.18 -18.70
N THR A 674 -12.39 -20.84 -19.00
CA THR A 674 -13.21 -20.58 -20.18
C THR A 674 -14.12 -19.39 -19.93
N LEU A 675 -14.15 -18.43 -20.87
CA LEU A 675 -15.00 -17.25 -20.80
C LEU A 675 -16.47 -17.64 -21.02
N ILE A 676 -17.30 -17.45 -20.01
CA ILE A 676 -18.72 -17.87 -20.03
C ILE A 676 -19.57 -16.94 -20.88
N TYR A 677 -19.32 -15.66 -20.86
CA TYR A 677 -20.17 -14.59 -21.43
C TYR A 677 -19.48 -13.80 -22.55
N ALA A 678 -18.42 -14.35 -23.16
CA ALA A 678 -17.66 -13.70 -24.22
C ALA A 678 -18.48 -13.27 -25.44
N HIS A 679 -19.64 -13.93 -25.67
CA HIS A 679 -20.55 -13.68 -26.78
C HIS A 679 -21.44 -12.44 -26.62
N LEU A 680 -21.49 -11.81 -25.43
CA LEU A 680 -22.36 -10.68 -25.18
C LEU A 680 -21.77 -9.39 -25.73
N SER A 681 -22.61 -8.57 -26.37
CA SER A 681 -22.23 -7.24 -26.86
C SER A 681 -22.55 -6.12 -25.87
N HIS A 682 -21.99 -4.92 -26.09
CA HIS A 682 -22.37 -3.71 -25.35
C HIS A 682 -23.87 -3.41 -25.44
N ARG A 683 -24.54 -3.80 -26.56
CA ARG A 683 -25.98 -3.63 -26.73
C ARG A 683 -26.75 -4.53 -25.77
N ASP A 684 -26.36 -5.82 -25.68
CA ASP A 684 -27.01 -6.75 -24.76
C ASP A 684 -26.95 -6.27 -23.31
N ILE A 685 -25.79 -5.75 -22.89
CA ILE A 685 -25.63 -5.18 -21.55
C ILE A 685 -26.47 -3.91 -21.36
N ARG A 686 -26.54 -3.05 -22.38
CA ARG A 686 -27.37 -1.82 -22.32
C ARG A 686 -28.84 -2.18 -22.16
N ASP A 687 -29.33 -3.14 -22.91
CA ASP A 687 -30.70 -3.59 -22.85
C ASP A 687 -31.06 -4.18 -21.46
N VAL A 688 -30.09 -4.76 -20.76
CA VAL A 688 -30.28 -5.23 -19.37
C VAL A 688 -30.31 -4.07 -18.35
N VAL A 689 -29.53 -3.00 -18.59
CA VAL A 689 -29.41 -1.86 -17.67
C VAL A 689 -30.55 -0.85 -17.86
N SER A 690 -31.09 -0.71 -19.09
CA SER A 690 -32.22 0.19 -19.41
C SER A 690 -33.54 -0.36 -18.91
#